data_d267a4323d0b9ec9771dfea035309f55
#
_entry.id   d267a4323d0b9ec9771dfea035309f55
#
_cell.length_a   1.000
_cell.length_b   1.000
_cell.length_c   1.000
_cell.angle_alpha   90.00
_cell.angle_beta   90.00
_cell.angle_gamma   90.00
#
_symmetry.space_group_name_H-M   'P 1'
#
loop_
_entity.id
_entity.type
_entity.pdbx_description
1 polymer ?
#
loop_
_entity_poly.entity_id
_entity_poly.type
_entity_poly.pdbx_seq_one_letter_code
_entity_poly.pdbx_strand_id
1 'polypeptide(L)'
;MASTYVNDLRLEEIATGEQSGTWGDTTNTNLELIAEAFGFGTEAITTNADTHTTTIADGATDPGRSMFLKYTGTLDSACTITIAPNTVSKLWFIENATSGSQNILISQGSGANITIPPGDTKAIYSDGAGSGAAMVDAFASLSVVDLKVQDDLTVTDDLIVGGDIDLEGSIDVNGTANLDIVDIDGAVNFAADVTFADGADIITASAGTSNFRAGVNAGNSIVSGSYYNVLVGDEAGTAITGGDYNTAVGYEALMTEDADGLNTAIGARALKLLNAGADGYNTAVGYVAGTAVTTGIQNTLIGAQAGDALTDADGNTAVGWLALSTDTLGSASTAIGRAALANQSSSTAASKYNTAVGYNAGLEVTTGTENTLIGGLAGDALTAAFENVAIGYEAQTTDTLGRRTVAVGNGALQSQNFTTATNSYNTAVGYDAGTAVTTGVENTFIGGLAGDAVTTGGSNVAVGRASFTANTKGNKNVAVGDAALAAFNVTTDTNTYNTAVGQNAGGSVTTGVQNTLIGGLAGDALTDADFNVALGYLALTADTLGSRSIGIGYGALQSQNFTTATDSHNVAVGFKAGEAVTTGDSNTLIGGLAGDALNTGNSNVVLGYNALSSDTKGDRSVAIGMATLTTQNFTTSTDTYNTAVGFAAGNAITTSTHNTLIGGSAGDALTSGASNVAVGYNALSLDTIGQRNVAIGRDALATQNFTT
;
A
#
# COMPACT_ATOMS: atom_id res chain seq x y z
N MET A 1 -32.55 -43.50 -19.36
CA MET A 1 -31.91 -44.81 -19.68
C MET A 1 -31.51 -45.39 -18.33
N ALA A 2 -31.72 -46.70 -18.13
CA ALA A 2 -31.31 -47.30 -16.86
C ALA A 2 -29.81 -47.22 -16.72
N SER A 3 -29.32 -46.95 -15.48
CA SER A 3 -27.90 -46.97 -15.16
C SER A 3 -27.23 -48.23 -15.67
N THR A 4 -26.03 -48.09 -16.19
CA THR A 4 -25.21 -49.21 -16.64
C THR A 4 -24.06 -49.39 -15.66
N TYR A 5 -23.66 -50.64 -15.46
CA TYR A 5 -22.49 -50.98 -14.64
C TYR A 5 -21.34 -51.31 -15.57
N VAL A 6 -20.40 -50.38 -15.65
CA VAL A 6 -19.26 -50.48 -16.56
C VAL A 6 -17.95 -50.63 -15.78
N ASN A 7 -16.90 -50.96 -16.49
CA ASN A 7 -15.55 -51.23 -15.97
C ASN A 7 -15.42 -52.50 -15.11
N ASP A 8 -14.21 -52.90 -14.85
CA ASP A 8 -13.86 -54.12 -14.11
C ASP A 8 -14.19 -54.08 -12.62
N LEU A 9 -14.46 -52.90 -12.08
CA LEU A 9 -14.93 -52.72 -10.72
C LEU A 9 -16.48 -52.72 -10.61
N ARG A 10 -17.20 -52.82 -11.71
CA ARG A 10 -18.68 -52.88 -11.76
C ARG A 10 -19.33 -51.67 -11.04
N LEU A 11 -18.75 -50.49 -11.25
CA LEU A 11 -19.27 -49.24 -10.72
C LEU A 11 -20.48 -48.76 -11.57
N GLU A 12 -21.42 -48.09 -10.95
CA GLU A 12 -22.55 -47.52 -11.64
C GLU A 12 -22.16 -46.29 -12.46
N GLU A 13 -22.38 -46.31 -13.78
CA GLU A 13 -22.27 -45.15 -14.64
C GLU A 13 -23.62 -44.43 -14.71
N ILE A 14 -23.68 -43.23 -14.17
CA ILE A 14 -24.88 -42.41 -14.10
C ILE A 14 -25.12 -41.75 -15.45
N ALA A 15 -26.22 -42.05 -16.12
CA ALA A 15 -26.57 -41.39 -17.37
C ALA A 15 -26.98 -39.91 -17.13
N THR A 16 -26.68 -39.03 -18.09
CA THR A 16 -27.04 -37.61 -18.00
C THR A 16 -28.51 -37.40 -17.72
N GLY A 17 -28.86 -36.78 -16.60
CA GLY A 17 -30.22 -36.49 -16.16
C GLY A 17 -30.88 -37.61 -15.34
N GLU A 18 -30.22 -38.74 -15.13
CA GLU A 18 -30.65 -39.79 -14.23
C GLU A 18 -30.24 -39.46 -12.77
N GLN A 19 -30.96 -40.03 -11.82
CA GLN A 19 -30.68 -39.89 -10.38
C GLN A 19 -30.71 -38.43 -9.85
N SER A 20 -31.58 -37.58 -10.41
CA SER A 20 -31.78 -36.23 -9.86
C SER A 20 -32.20 -36.29 -8.38
N GLY A 21 -31.31 -35.88 -7.49
CA GLY A 21 -31.48 -35.87 -6.03
C GLY A 21 -30.76 -37.00 -5.27
N THR A 22 -30.29 -38.05 -5.93
CA THR A 22 -29.59 -39.20 -5.31
C THR A 22 -28.20 -39.46 -5.86
N TRP A 23 -27.70 -38.62 -6.76
CA TRP A 23 -26.35 -38.76 -7.34
C TRP A 23 -25.25 -38.82 -6.30
N GLY A 24 -25.45 -38.14 -5.14
CA GLY A 24 -24.48 -38.14 -4.03
C GLY A 24 -24.36 -39.53 -3.41
N ASP A 25 -25.46 -40.25 -3.25
CA ASP A 25 -25.46 -41.59 -2.67
C ASP A 25 -24.76 -42.58 -3.62
N THR A 26 -25.04 -42.51 -4.92
CA THR A 26 -24.33 -43.34 -5.91
C THR A 26 -22.85 -43.01 -5.97
N THR A 27 -22.47 -41.72 -5.89
CA THR A 27 -21.09 -41.34 -5.87
C THR A 27 -20.40 -41.86 -4.62
N ASN A 28 -21.00 -41.76 -3.45
CA ASN A 28 -20.46 -42.31 -2.21
C ASN A 28 -20.36 -43.87 -2.30
N THR A 29 -21.37 -44.52 -2.78
CA THR A 29 -21.33 -45.97 -3.00
C THR A 29 -20.20 -46.37 -3.94
N ASN A 30 -20.02 -45.66 -5.06
CA ASN A 30 -18.90 -45.93 -5.97
C ASN A 30 -17.53 -45.71 -5.32
N LEU A 31 -17.39 -44.68 -4.48
CA LEU A 31 -16.14 -44.44 -3.72
C LEU A 31 -15.89 -45.55 -2.69
N GLU A 32 -16.93 -46.05 -2.04
CA GLU A 32 -16.84 -47.21 -1.13
C GLU A 32 -16.41 -48.46 -1.87
N LEU A 33 -16.98 -48.72 -3.05
CA LEU A 33 -16.60 -49.85 -3.88
C LEU A 33 -15.17 -49.75 -4.42
N ILE A 34 -14.68 -48.53 -4.70
CA ILE A 34 -13.29 -48.31 -5.05
C ILE A 34 -12.38 -48.62 -3.85
N ALA A 35 -12.75 -48.20 -2.65
CA ALA A 35 -12.00 -48.54 -1.45
C ALA A 35 -11.97 -50.03 -1.20
N GLU A 36 -13.10 -50.74 -1.37
CA GLU A 36 -13.18 -52.20 -1.29
C GLU A 36 -12.27 -52.89 -2.30
N ALA A 37 -12.16 -52.33 -3.52
CA ALA A 37 -11.34 -52.93 -4.57
C ALA A 37 -9.84 -53.00 -4.23
N PHE A 38 -9.36 -52.13 -3.37
CA PHE A 38 -8.00 -52.16 -2.86
C PHE A 38 -7.88 -52.85 -1.49
N GLY A 39 -8.98 -53.39 -0.98
CA GLY A 39 -9.10 -54.03 0.31
C GLY A 39 -8.76 -55.50 0.32
N PHE A 40 -9.08 -56.11 1.44
CA PHE A 40 -8.94 -57.54 1.70
C PHE A 40 -10.32 -58.19 1.86
N GLY A 41 -10.69 -59.07 0.91
CA GLY A 41 -11.93 -59.82 0.93
C GLY A 41 -11.71 -61.26 1.45
N THR A 42 -12.69 -61.77 2.17
CA THR A 42 -12.72 -63.19 2.56
C THR A 42 -14.05 -63.77 2.09
N GLU A 43 -13.93 -64.87 1.39
CA GLU A 43 -15.10 -65.61 0.89
C GLU A 43 -15.02 -67.07 1.39
N ALA A 44 -16.14 -67.54 1.88
CA ALA A 44 -16.25 -68.91 2.38
C ALA A 44 -16.82 -69.85 1.34
N ILE A 45 -16.09 -70.87 0.98
CA ILE A 45 -16.60 -71.98 0.14
C ILE A 45 -17.43 -72.93 1.00
N THR A 46 -18.56 -73.34 0.47
CA THR A 46 -19.42 -74.32 1.12
C THR A 46 -18.61 -75.63 1.36
N THR A 47 -18.75 -76.23 2.53
CA THR A 47 -18.04 -77.48 2.91
C THR A 47 -18.22 -78.56 1.83
N ASN A 48 -17.07 -79.13 1.38
CA ASN A 48 -16.98 -80.18 0.35
C ASN A 48 -17.63 -79.79 -0.99
N ALA A 49 -17.62 -78.55 -1.39
CA ALA A 49 -18.09 -78.11 -2.69
C ALA A 49 -17.03 -78.30 -3.77
N ASP A 50 -17.37 -79.01 -4.86
CA ASP A 50 -16.50 -79.13 -6.05
C ASP A 50 -16.46 -77.88 -6.92
N THR A 51 -17.48 -77.04 -6.79
CA THR A 51 -17.58 -75.75 -7.52
C THR A 51 -18.08 -74.62 -6.63
N HIS A 52 -17.58 -73.44 -6.86
CA HIS A 52 -17.99 -72.21 -6.18
C HIS A 52 -18.06 -71.06 -7.21
N THR A 53 -18.89 -70.08 -6.98
CA THR A 53 -18.95 -68.89 -7.84
C THR A 53 -18.77 -67.65 -6.99
N THR A 54 -17.69 -66.91 -7.24
CA THR A 54 -17.46 -65.57 -6.72
C THR A 54 -18.00 -64.55 -7.66
N THR A 55 -18.96 -63.75 -7.21
CA THR A 55 -19.63 -62.76 -8.07
C THR A 55 -19.23 -61.34 -7.68
N ILE A 56 -18.71 -60.60 -8.64
CA ILE A 56 -18.45 -59.19 -8.45
C ILE A 56 -19.75 -58.43 -8.73
N ALA A 57 -20.43 -58.02 -7.69
CA ALA A 57 -21.80 -57.50 -7.74
C ALA A 57 -21.85 -56.08 -8.40
N ASP A 58 -22.92 -55.82 -9.15
CA ASP A 58 -23.20 -54.52 -9.74
C ASP A 58 -23.59 -53.54 -8.65
N GLY A 59 -22.77 -52.52 -8.41
CA GLY A 59 -23.07 -51.43 -7.47
C GLY A 59 -23.25 -51.81 -6.01
N ALA A 60 -22.83 -52.99 -5.61
CA ALA A 60 -22.91 -53.48 -4.24
C ALA A 60 -21.59 -54.08 -3.78
N THR A 61 -21.33 -54.08 -2.47
CA THR A 61 -20.13 -54.69 -1.87
C THR A 61 -20.07 -56.19 -2.05
N ASP A 62 -18.92 -56.71 -2.34
CA ASP A 62 -18.64 -58.17 -2.45
C ASP A 62 -17.16 -58.46 -2.21
N PRO A 63 -16.81 -59.68 -1.67
CA PRO A 63 -15.43 -60.04 -1.45
C PRO A 63 -14.57 -60.14 -2.72
N GLY A 64 -15.17 -60.54 -3.84
CA GLY A 64 -14.47 -60.73 -5.12
C GLY A 64 -13.93 -59.43 -5.73
N ARG A 65 -14.46 -58.30 -5.31
CA ARG A 65 -13.95 -56.98 -5.70
C ARG A 65 -12.60 -56.65 -5.13
N SER A 66 -12.31 -57.18 -3.94
CA SER A 66 -11.03 -56.91 -3.23
C SER A 66 -9.82 -57.35 -4.03
N MET A 67 -8.71 -56.61 -3.91
CA MET A 67 -7.44 -56.96 -4.55
C MET A 67 -6.85 -58.20 -3.94
N PHE A 68 -6.94 -58.33 -2.63
CA PHE A 68 -6.53 -59.51 -1.90
C PHE A 68 -7.77 -60.31 -1.51
N LEU A 69 -7.89 -61.51 -2.07
CA LEU A 69 -9.06 -62.36 -1.85
C LEU A 69 -8.63 -63.67 -1.19
N LYS A 70 -9.20 -63.95 -0.04
CA LYS A 70 -8.94 -65.15 0.74
C LYS A 70 -10.12 -66.11 0.68
N TYR A 71 -9.90 -67.29 0.16
CA TYR A 71 -10.89 -68.35 0.23
C TYR A 71 -10.71 -69.21 1.45
N THR A 72 -11.82 -69.43 2.16
CA THR A 72 -11.86 -70.26 3.39
C THR A 72 -12.90 -71.34 3.23
N GLY A 73 -12.91 -72.29 4.11
CA GLY A 73 -13.85 -73.44 4.09
C GLY A 73 -13.11 -74.76 4.23
N THR A 74 -13.86 -75.87 4.22
CA THR A 74 -13.28 -77.23 4.31
C THR A 74 -13.59 -77.98 3.02
N LEU A 75 -12.56 -78.49 2.36
CA LEU A 75 -12.65 -79.22 1.08
C LEU A 75 -12.14 -80.65 1.21
N ASP A 76 -12.82 -81.60 0.57
CA ASP A 76 -12.41 -82.99 0.43
C ASP A 76 -11.90 -83.33 -0.99
N SER A 77 -12.13 -82.45 -1.93
CA SER A 77 -11.65 -82.47 -3.32
C SER A 77 -11.27 -81.09 -3.81
N ALA A 78 -10.60 -80.99 -4.95
CA ALA A 78 -10.27 -79.71 -5.56
C ALA A 78 -11.55 -78.94 -5.98
N CYS A 79 -11.68 -77.68 -5.56
CA CYS A 79 -12.83 -76.81 -5.87
C CYS A 79 -12.53 -75.86 -7.01
N THR A 80 -13.37 -75.88 -8.04
CA THR A 80 -13.31 -74.88 -9.12
C THR A 80 -14.09 -73.64 -8.75
N ILE A 81 -13.39 -72.48 -8.60
CA ILE A 81 -13.97 -71.19 -8.28
C ILE A 81 -14.13 -70.40 -9.58
N THR A 82 -15.36 -70.11 -9.94
CA THR A 82 -15.64 -69.28 -11.11
C THR A 82 -15.85 -67.83 -10.69
N ILE A 83 -15.04 -66.91 -11.18
CA ILE A 83 -15.20 -65.48 -10.97
C ILE A 83 -16.19 -64.92 -12.04
N ALA A 84 -17.28 -64.36 -11.59
CA ALA A 84 -18.35 -63.77 -12.43
C ALA A 84 -18.49 -62.26 -12.15
N PRO A 85 -18.94 -61.46 -13.17
CA PRO A 85 -19.13 -61.82 -14.56
C PRO A 85 -17.80 -62.08 -15.30
N ASN A 86 -17.86 -62.86 -16.34
CA ASN A 86 -16.67 -63.22 -17.14
C ASN A 86 -16.12 -62.11 -18.02
N THR A 87 -16.64 -60.86 -17.87
CA THR A 87 -16.18 -59.64 -18.53
C THR A 87 -15.30 -58.78 -17.64
N VAL A 88 -15.05 -59.19 -16.39
CA VAL A 88 -14.18 -58.42 -15.47
C VAL A 88 -12.73 -58.75 -15.76
N SER A 89 -11.93 -57.74 -16.06
CA SER A 89 -10.50 -57.79 -16.23
C SER A 89 -9.81 -57.11 -15.03
N LYS A 90 -9.16 -57.91 -14.19
CA LYS A 90 -8.60 -57.42 -12.90
C LYS A 90 -7.50 -58.30 -12.44
N LEU A 91 -6.58 -57.76 -11.63
CA LEU A 91 -5.55 -58.46 -10.88
C LEU A 91 -6.04 -58.78 -9.46
N TRP A 92 -5.82 -60.02 -9.02
CA TRP A 92 -6.03 -60.49 -7.67
C TRP A 92 -4.78 -61.15 -7.11
N PHE A 93 -4.60 -61.01 -5.82
CA PHE A 93 -3.79 -61.88 -4.98
C PHE A 93 -4.75 -62.83 -4.28
N ILE A 94 -4.75 -64.09 -4.71
CA ILE A 94 -5.71 -65.05 -4.17
C ILE A 94 -4.96 -66.04 -3.26
N GLU A 95 -5.41 -66.06 -2.01
CA GLU A 95 -4.97 -67.02 -0.99
C GLU A 95 -5.91 -68.19 -0.88
N ASN A 96 -5.37 -69.40 -1.00
CA ASN A 96 -6.08 -70.63 -0.65
C ASN A 96 -5.91 -70.95 0.83
N ALA A 97 -6.79 -70.40 1.67
CA ALA A 97 -6.80 -70.70 3.11
C ALA A 97 -7.87 -71.73 3.48
N THR A 98 -8.21 -72.59 2.57
CA THR A 98 -9.13 -73.72 2.85
C THR A 98 -8.43 -74.80 3.64
N SER A 99 -9.18 -75.51 4.47
CA SER A 99 -8.70 -76.69 5.19
C SER A 99 -9.03 -77.98 4.34
N GLY A 100 -8.29 -79.08 4.60
CA GLY A 100 -8.48 -80.34 3.86
C GLY A 100 -7.38 -80.61 2.83
N SER A 101 -6.35 -79.74 2.75
CA SER A 101 -5.20 -79.90 1.85
C SER A 101 -5.54 -80.04 0.38
N GLN A 102 -6.57 -79.35 -0.09
CA GLN A 102 -7.06 -79.36 -1.45
C GLN A 102 -6.72 -78.10 -2.21
N ASN A 103 -6.48 -78.23 -3.52
CA ASN A 103 -6.28 -77.09 -4.41
C ASN A 103 -7.58 -76.34 -4.67
N ILE A 104 -7.49 -75.04 -4.89
CA ILE A 104 -8.53 -74.29 -5.56
C ILE A 104 -8.10 -73.98 -6.99
N LEU A 105 -9.05 -74.10 -7.94
CA LEU A 105 -8.83 -73.74 -9.35
C LEU A 105 -9.61 -72.49 -9.67
N ILE A 106 -8.94 -71.41 -9.94
CA ILE A 106 -9.60 -70.13 -10.29
C ILE A 106 -9.88 -70.10 -11.79
N SER A 107 -11.15 -69.87 -12.14
CA SER A 107 -11.69 -69.88 -13.50
C SER A 107 -12.53 -68.63 -13.74
N GLN A 108 -12.67 -68.20 -14.98
CA GLN A 108 -13.61 -67.09 -15.30
C GLN A 108 -14.42 -67.33 -16.58
N GLY A 109 -14.06 -68.13 -17.45
CA GLY A 109 -14.74 -68.48 -18.69
C GLY A 109 -14.42 -69.87 -19.13
N SER A 110 -14.25 -70.08 -20.43
CA SER A 110 -13.77 -71.36 -20.97
C SER A 110 -12.25 -71.40 -21.22
N GLY A 111 -11.54 -70.33 -20.87
CA GLY A 111 -10.12 -70.22 -21.02
C GLY A 111 -9.30 -70.96 -19.94
N ALA A 112 -8.02 -70.69 -19.83
CA ALA A 112 -7.13 -71.32 -18.87
C ALA A 112 -7.51 -71.00 -17.42
N ASN A 113 -7.38 -71.98 -16.54
CA ASN A 113 -7.55 -71.85 -15.10
C ASN A 113 -6.19 -71.81 -14.38
N ILE A 114 -6.17 -71.19 -13.22
CA ILE A 114 -4.97 -71.16 -12.36
C ILE A 114 -5.21 -72.01 -11.10
N THR A 115 -4.30 -72.92 -10.81
CA THR A 115 -4.35 -73.72 -9.61
C THR A 115 -3.57 -73.06 -8.49
N ILE A 116 -4.18 -72.95 -7.31
CA ILE A 116 -3.53 -72.41 -6.08
C ILE A 116 -3.56 -73.53 -5.04
N PRO A 117 -2.38 -74.05 -4.64
CA PRO A 117 -2.27 -75.03 -3.57
C PRO A 117 -2.75 -74.54 -2.21
N PRO A 118 -3.09 -75.41 -1.27
CA PRO A 118 -3.49 -75.04 0.07
C PRO A 118 -2.34 -74.30 0.80
N GLY A 119 -2.67 -73.15 1.40
CA GLY A 119 -1.72 -72.30 2.09
C GLY A 119 -0.90 -71.37 1.20
N ASP A 120 -1.00 -71.48 -0.11
CA ASP A 120 -0.33 -70.60 -1.07
C ASP A 120 -1.17 -69.40 -1.47
N THR A 121 -0.48 -68.35 -1.88
CA THR A 121 -1.07 -67.17 -2.48
C THR A 121 -0.49 -66.95 -3.87
N LYS A 122 -1.35 -66.76 -4.88
CA LYS A 122 -0.90 -66.42 -6.23
C LYS A 122 -1.47 -65.07 -6.67
N ALA A 123 -0.62 -64.31 -7.37
CA ALA A 123 -1.07 -63.14 -8.11
C ALA A 123 -1.58 -63.57 -9.50
N ILE A 124 -2.85 -63.40 -9.76
CA ILE A 124 -3.49 -63.80 -11.01
C ILE A 124 -4.36 -62.70 -11.56
N TYR A 125 -4.47 -62.60 -12.86
CA TYR A 125 -5.39 -61.66 -13.50
C TYR A 125 -6.29 -62.38 -14.50
N SER A 126 -7.42 -61.76 -14.78
CA SER A 126 -8.29 -62.17 -15.84
C SER A 126 -8.23 -61.24 -17.03
N ASP A 127 -8.34 -61.77 -18.24
CA ASP A 127 -8.44 -60.98 -19.47
C ASP A 127 -9.82 -60.38 -19.75
N GLY A 128 -10.86 -60.84 -19.02
CA GLY A 128 -12.23 -60.35 -19.16
C GLY A 128 -12.86 -60.61 -20.53
N ALA A 129 -12.37 -61.56 -21.30
CA ALA A 129 -12.74 -61.79 -22.70
C ALA A 129 -14.13 -62.45 -22.87
N GLY A 130 -15.04 -62.35 -21.91
CA GLY A 130 -16.37 -62.93 -21.92
C GLY A 130 -16.36 -64.45 -21.84
N SER A 131 -17.06 -65.15 -22.73
CA SER A 131 -17.13 -66.61 -22.68
C SER A 131 -15.80 -67.29 -22.87
N GLY A 132 -14.82 -66.64 -23.47
CA GLY A 132 -13.45 -67.15 -23.66
C GLY A 132 -12.47 -66.65 -22.57
N ALA A 133 -12.92 -65.99 -21.52
CA ALA A 133 -12.05 -65.40 -20.49
C ALA A 133 -11.14 -66.47 -19.86
N ALA A 134 -9.88 -66.12 -19.69
CA ALA A 134 -8.85 -66.95 -19.09
C ALA A 134 -8.27 -66.30 -17.84
N MET A 135 -7.93 -67.12 -16.89
CA MET A 135 -7.10 -66.70 -15.74
C MET A 135 -5.62 -66.89 -16.08
N VAL A 136 -4.84 -65.89 -15.80
CA VAL A 136 -3.41 -65.90 -16.09
C VAL A 136 -2.63 -65.69 -14.79
N ASP A 137 -1.66 -66.54 -14.55
CA ASP A 137 -0.68 -66.34 -13.47
C ASP A 137 0.18 -65.13 -13.87
N ALA A 138 0.14 -64.08 -13.05
CA ALA A 138 0.88 -62.84 -13.31
C ALA A 138 2.43 -63.08 -13.35
N PHE A 139 2.85 -64.23 -12.84
CA PHE A 139 4.25 -64.59 -12.77
C PHE A 139 4.54 -65.91 -13.51
N ALA A 140 3.66 -66.33 -14.42
CA ALA A 140 3.80 -67.58 -15.14
C ALA A 140 5.07 -67.74 -16.00
N SER A 141 5.76 -66.64 -16.26
CA SER A 141 7.07 -66.63 -16.93
C SER A 141 8.26 -66.90 -16.01
N LEU A 142 8.00 -66.97 -14.69
CA LEU A 142 9.02 -67.46 -13.75
C LEU A 142 9.17 -68.98 -13.97
N SER A 143 10.15 -69.34 -14.74
CA SER A 143 10.46 -70.73 -15.16
C SER A 143 11.05 -71.60 -14.06
N VAL A 144 10.95 -71.13 -12.82
CA VAL A 144 11.29 -71.88 -11.65
C VAL A 144 9.99 -72.43 -11.10
N VAL A 145 9.70 -73.66 -11.41
CA VAL A 145 8.69 -74.45 -10.74
C VAL A 145 9.13 -74.54 -9.28
N ASP A 146 8.51 -73.71 -8.43
CA ASP A 146 8.53 -73.82 -6.97
C ASP A 146 9.94 -73.85 -6.31
N LEU A 147 10.80 -72.76 -6.53
CA LEU A 147 11.88 -72.53 -5.59
C LEU A 147 11.29 -71.79 -4.36
N LYS A 148 10.60 -72.54 -3.50
CA LYS A 148 10.19 -72.10 -2.17
C LYS A 148 11.42 -72.22 -1.24
N VAL A 149 12.22 -71.16 -1.16
CA VAL A 149 13.27 -71.11 -0.14
C VAL A 149 12.58 -70.69 1.16
N GLN A 150 12.38 -71.66 2.08
CA GLN A 150 11.74 -71.36 3.39
C GLN A 150 12.77 -70.83 4.42
N ASP A 151 14.01 -70.69 4.02
CA ASP A 151 15.13 -70.15 4.81
C ASP A 151 16.07 -69.45 3.83
N ASP A 152 17.26 -69.07 4.19
CA ASP A 152 18.19 -68.27 3.41
C ASP A 152 18.57 -68.90 2.07
N LEU A 153 18.47 -68.15 0.93
CA LEU A 153 19.15 -68.50 -0.30
C LEU A 153 20.60 -68.04 -0.21
N THR A 154 21.52 -68.97 0.14
CA THR A 154 22.93 -68.68 0.12
C THR A 154 23.52 -69.03 -1.24
N VAL A 155 23.83 -68.05 -2.03
CA VAL A 155 24.63 -68.19 -3.25
C VAL A 155 26.09 -67.97 -2.85
N THR A 156 26.88 -69.03 -2.87
CA THR A 156 28.29 -68.98 -2.45
C THR A 156 29.26 -68.56 -3.54
N ASP A 157 28.72 -68.23 -4.74
CA ASP A 157 29.43 -67.68 -5.90
C ASP A 157 28.46 -66.72 -6.62
N ASP A 158 28.76 -66.27 -7.80
CA ASP A 158 27.96 -65.28 -8.51
C ASP A 158 26.52 -65.75 -8.78
N LEU A 159 25.52 -64.94 -8.42
CA LEU A 159 24.16 -65.10 -8.90
C LEU A 159 24.08 -64.51 -10.32
N ILE A 160 24.17 -65.37 -11.35
CA ILE A 160 24.00 -64.96 -12.74
C ILE A 160 22.53 -65.09 -13.11
N VAL A 161 21.82 -63.98 -13.23
CA VAL A 161 20.47 -63.95 -13.74
C VAL A 161 20.53 -63.56 -15.21
N GLY A 162 20.18 -64.49 -16.10
CA GLY A 162 20.21 -64.30 -17.56
C GLY A 162 19.06 -63.43 -18.15
N GLY A 163 18.33 -62.79 -17.28
CA GLY A 163 17.18 -61.93 -17.61
C GLY A 163 16.90 -60.99 -16.47
N ASP A 164 15.79 -60.24 -16.51
CA ASP A 164 15.42 -59.29 -15.48
C ASP A 164 15.18 -59.94 -14.14
N ILE A 165 15.72 -59.44 -13.06
CA ILE A 165 15.41 -59.84 -11.68
C ILE A 165 14.22 -58.98 -11.24
N ASP A 166 13.00 -59.58 -11.27
CA ASP A 166 11.79 -58.96 -10.74
C ASP A 166 11.65 -59.36 -9.27
N LEU A 167 11.97 -58.45 -8.34
CA LEU A 167 11.95 -58.68 -6.90
C LEU A 167 10.66 -58.08 -6.33
N GLU A 168 9.65 -58.93 -6.10
CA GLU A 168 8.47 -58.55 -5.34
C GLU A 168 8.76 -58.50 -3.84
N GLY A 169 9.21 -57.40 -3.35
CA GLY A 169 9.38 -57.23 -1.92
C GLY A 169 10.58 -56.38 -1.59
N SER A 170 10.70 -56.03 -0.31
CA SER A 170 11.87 -55.33 0.20
C SER A 170 13.11 -56.25 0.06
N ILE A 171 14.16 -55.78 -0.59
CA ILE A 171 15.49 -56.33 -0.29
C ILE A 171 15.85 -55.82 1.10
N ASP A 172 15.60 -56.66 2.10
CA ASP A 172 16.11 -56.39 3.46
C ASP A 172 17.54 -56.90 3.51
N VAL A 173 18.46 -55.99 3.29
CA VAL A 173 19.88 -56.28 3.47
C VAL A 173 20.23 -56.07 4.93
N ASN A 174 20.02 -57.08 5.78
CA ASN A 174 20.45 -57.09 7.16
C ASN A 174 21.99 -57.23 7.22
N GLY A 175 22.69 -56.12 7.09
CA GLY A 175 24.14 -56.06 7.18
C GLY A 175 24.71 -55.02 6.19
N THR A 176 26.01 -54.79 6.24
CA THR A 176 26.71 -53.95 5.28
C THR A 176 26.71 -54.68 3.94
N ALA A 177 25.80 -54.33 3.01
CA ALA A 177 26.01 -54.69 1.62
C ALA A 177 27.15 -53.81 1.12
N ASN A 178 28.35 -54.35 1.05
CA ASN A 178 29.39 -53.78 0.21
C ASN A 178 29.00 -54.06 -1.26
N LEU A 179 28.00 -53.33 -1.76
CA LEU A 179 27.82 -53.18 -3.17
C LEU A 179 28.87 -52.16 -3.60
N ASP A 180 30.08 -52.62 -3.92
CA ASP A 180 31.16 -51.73 -4.32
C ASP A 180 30.83 -50.91 -5.58
N ILE A 181 29.92 -51.38 -6.43
CA ILE A 181 29.35 -50.63 -7.55
C ILE A 181 27.97 -51.21 -7.88
N VAL A 182 26.92 -50.41 -7.80
CA VAL A 182 25.68 -50.67 -8.54
C VAL A 182 25.84 -50.01 -9.91
N ASP A 183 26.42 -50.75 -10.87
CA ASP A 183 26.55 -50.28 -12.26
C ASP A 183 25.21 -50.54 -12.95
N ILE A 184 24.39 -49.50 -13.06
CA ILE A 184 23.12 -49.56 -13.78
C ILE A 184 23.36 -48.93 -15.14
N ASP A 185 23.65 -49.76 -16.15
CA ASP A 185 23.79 -49.37 -17.56
C ASP A 185 22.42 -48.93 -18.18
N GLY A 186 21.66 -48.14 -17.48
CA GLY A 186 20.37 -47.71 -17.96
C GLY A 186 19.67 -46.69 -17.04
N ALA A 187 18.54 -46.12 -17.47
CA ALA A 187 17.74 -45.25 -16.63
C ALA A 187 17.12 -46.03 -15.47
N VAL A 188 17.38 -45.59 -14.24
CA VAL A 188 16.65 -46.07 -13.08
C VAL A 188 15.32 -45.33 -13.01
N ASN A 189 14.23 -46.07 -13.31
CA ASN A 189 12.88 -45.52 -13.27
C ASN A 189 12.24 -45.85 -11.92
N PHE A 190 12.16 -44.87 -11.03
CA PHE A 190 11.40 -45.01 -9.79
C PHE A 190 9.98 -44.63 -10.08
N ALA A 191 9.04 -45.59 -10.04
CA ALA A 191 7.61 -45.37 -10.23
C ALA A 191 6.90 -44.73 -9.03
N ALA A 192 7.63 -44.55 -7.92
CA ALA A 192 7.20 -43.92 -6.67
C ALA A 192 8.32 -43.10 -6.03
N ASP A 193 8.01 -42.41 -4.95
CA ASP A 193 8.97 -41.57 -4.19
C ASP A 193 10.18 -42.43 -3.70
N VAL A 194 11.38 -41.87 -3.84
CA VAL A 194 12.57 -42.43 -3.23
C VAL A 194 12.63 -41.97 -1.80
N THR A 195 12.37 -42.88 -0.86
CA THR A 195 12.45 -42.57 0.57
C THR A 195 13.82 -42.97 1.10
N PHE A 196 14.58 -42.03 1.64
CA PHE A 196 15.79 -42.30 2.38
C PHE A 196 15.44 -42.51 3.84
N ALA A 197 16.07 -43.51 4.49
CA ALA A 197 15.90 -43.71 5.92
C ALA A 197 16.44 -42.51 6.72
N ASP A 198 15.93 -42.33 7.93
CA ASP A 198 16.41 -41.28 8.84
C ASP A 198 17.93 -41.36 9.03
N GLY A 199 18.65 -40.28 8.72
CA GLY A 199 20.11 -40.21 8.74
C GLY A 199 20.82 -40.65 7.45
N ALA A 200 20.09 -40.95 6.36
CA ALA A 200 20.70 -41.29 5.06
C ALA A 200 20.84 -40.07 4.17
N ASP A 201 22.00 -39.87 3.56
CA ASP A 201 22.30 -38.75 2.66
C ASP A 201 22.32 -39.18 1.20
N ILE A 202 21.89 -38.28 0.28
CA ILE A 202 22.21 -38.42 -1.13
C ILE A 202 23.61 -37.83 -1.35
N ILE A 203 24.61 -38.70 -1.48
CA ILE A 203 25.97 -38.27 -1.75
C ILE A 203 26.21 -38.36 -3.25
N THR A 204 26.36 -37.20 -3.92
CA THR A 204 26.81 -37.17 -5.30
C THR A 204 28.33 -37.14 -5.34
N ALA A 205 28.96 -38.04 -6.13
CA ALA A 205 30.40 -38.07 -6.26
C ALA A 205 30.89 -36.75 -6.91
N SER A 206 31.61 -35.94 -6.14
CA SER A 206 32.30 -34.74 -6.65
C SER A 206 33.71 -34.70 -6.08
N ALA A 207 34.63 -34.00 -6.74
CA ALA A 207 35.98 -33.84 -6.28
C ALA A 207 36.10 -33.04 -4.96
N GLY A 208 35.10 -32.22 -4.60
CA GLY A 208 34.98 -31.48 -3.34
C GLY A 208 34.20 -32.29 -2.27
N THR A 209 33.87 -31.63 -1.18
CA THR A 209 33.15 -32.24 -0.04
C THR A 209 31.76 -31.64 0.14
N SER A 210 30.76 -32.49 0.39
CA SER A 210 29.36 -32.04 0.66
C SER A 210 28.73 -31.21 -0.46
N ASN A 211 29.06 -31.50 -1.73
CA ASN A 211 28.41 -30.90 -2.87
C ASN A 211 27.28 -31.79 -3.40
N PHE A 212 26.11 -31.19 -3.74
CA PHE A 212 25.02 -31.89 -4.41
C PHE A 212 24.94 -31.46 -5.87
N ARG A 213 24.97 -32.42 -6.81
CA ARG A 213 24.99 -32.17 -8.26
C ARG A 213 23.92 -33.02 -8.95
N ALA A 214 23.10 -32.40 -9.79
CA ALA A 214 22.08 -33.08 -10.60
C ALA A 214 21.86 -32.36 -11.93
N GLY A 215 22.20 -32.96 -13.04
CA GLY A 215 22.09 -32.40 -14.39
C GLY A 215 23.36 -32.63 -15.22
N VAL A 216 23.22 -32.48 -16.55
CA VAL A 216 24.37 -32.61 -17.47
C VAL A 216 25.37 -31.50 -17.18
N ASN A 217 26.63 -31.82 -16.97
CA ASN A 217 27.71 -30.90 -16.65
C ASN A 217 27.50 -30.05 -15.37
N ALA A 218 26.50 -30.31 -14.53
CA ALA A 218 26.33 -29.58 -13.30
C ALA A 218 27.59 -29.69 -12.43
N GLY A 219 28.26 -28.54 -12.17
CA GLY A 219 29.50 -28.48 -11.36
C GLY A 219 30.61 -29.41 -11.84
N ASN A 220 30.77 -29.67 -13.13
CA ASN A 220 31.73 -30.62 -13.63
C ASN A 220 33.19 -30.16 -13.45
N SER A 221 33.45 -28.89 -13.18
CA SER A 221 34.79 -28.34 -12.93
C SER A 221 35.18 -28.32 -11.45
N ILE A 222 34.32 -28.76 -10.51
CA ILE A 222 34.62 -28.80 -9.07
C ILE A 222 35.88 -29.60 -8.79
N VAL A 223 36.79 -29.00 -8.02
CA VAL A 223 38.03 -29.65 -7.58
C VAL A 223 38.03 -29.90 -6.06
N SER A 224 39.02 -30.60 -5.58
CA SER A 224 39.23 -30.80 -4.12
C SER A 224 39.41 -29.45 -3.43
N GLY A 225 38.62 -29.18 -2.38
CA GLY A 225 38.63 -27.90 -1.65
C GLY A 225 37.40 -27.03 -1.91
N SER A 226 36.46 -27.45 -2.76
CA SER A 226 35.15 -26.81 -2.92
C SER A 226 34.10 -27.49 -2.05
N TYR A 227 33.33 -26.72 -1.29
CA TYR A 227 32.44 -27.26 -0.27
C TYR A 227 31.00 -26.67 -0.37
N TYR A 228 30.01 -27.47 0.02
CA TYR A 228 28.64 -27.08 0.31
C TYR A 228 27.90 -26.42 -0.85
N ASN A 229 28.16 -26.83 -2.11
CA ASN A 229 27.45 -26.36 -3.27
C ASN A 229 26.24 -27.24 -3.61
N VAL A 230 25.13 -26.61 -4.02
CA VAL A 230 23.92 -27.26 -4.53
C VAL A 230 23.74 -26.85 -5.99
N LEU A 231 23.97 -27.78 -6.93
CA LEU A 231 23.99 -27.50 -8.38
C LEU A 231 23.02 -28.43 -9.09
N VAL A 232 21.88 -27.91 -9.51
CA VAL A 232 20.78 -28.67 -10.12
C VAL A 232 20.35 -28.07 -11.44
N GLY A 233 20.49 -28.80 -12.51
CA GLY A 233 20.15 -28.37 -13.87
C GLY A 233 21.33 -28.50 -14.82
N ASP A 234 21.03 -28.57 -16.12
CA ASP A 234 22.07 -28.66 -17.15
C ASP A 234 22.93 -27.39 -17.12
N GLU A 235 24.25 -27.55 -17.12
CA GLU A 235 25.27 -26.49 -17.06
C GLU A 235 25.21 -25.64 -15.76
N ALA A 236 24.46 -26.05 -14.73
CA ALA A 236 24.42 -25.32 -13.47
C ALA A 236 25.79 -25.33 -12.77
N GLY A 237 26.36 -24.15 -12.50
CA GLY A 237 27.67 -24.01 -11.87
C GLY A 237 28.81 -24.72 -12.58
N THR A 238 28.76 -24.83 -13.91
CA THR A 238 29.71 -25.61 -14.72
C THR A 238 31.15 -25.18 -14.49
N ALA A 239 31.45 -23.90 -14.37
CA ALA A 239 32.79 -23.38 -14.20
C ALA A 239 33.30 -23.41 -12.75
N ILE A 240 32.46 -23.69 -11.75
CA ILE A 240 32.87 -23.70 -10.34
C ILE A 240 34.02 -24.66 -10.14
N THR A 241 35.15 -24.14 -9.69
CA THR A 241 36.34 -24.90 -9.34
C THR A 241 36.49 -25.01 -7.81
N GLY A 242 36.84 -23.90 -7.16
CA GLY A 242 37.05 -23.81 -5.70
C GLY A 242 35.97 -23.06 -4.92
N GLY A 243 34.95 -22.53 -5.56
CA GLY A 243 33.89 -21.76 -4.90
C GLY A 243 33.06 -22.57 -3.92
N ASP A 244 32.70 -21.95 -2.79
CA ASP A 244 31.98 -22.57 -1.68
C ASP A 244 30.59 -21.96 -1.49
N TYR A 245 29.67 -22.73 -0.89
CA TYR A 245 28.34 -22.27 -0.50
C TYR A 245 27.49 -21.68 -1.64
N ASN A 246 27.68 -22.13 -2.88
CA ASN A 246 26.85 -21.70 -3.99
C ASN A 246 25.61 -22.58 -4.11
N THR A 247 24.48 -21.97 -4.40
CA THR A 247 23.24 -22.67 -4.78
C THR A 247 22.88 -22.26 -6.21
N ALA A 248 23.00 -23.18 -7.17
CA ALA A 248 22.61 -22.96 -8.56
C ALA A 248 21.54 -23.99 -8.97
N VAL A 249 20.33 -23.53 -9.23
CA VAL A 249 19.20 -24.38 -9.63
C VAL A 249 18.59 -23.85 -10.91
N GLY A 250 18.76 -24.54 -12.02
CA GLY A 250 18.24 -24.16 -13.33
C GLY A 250 19.27 -24.32 -14.45
N TYR A 251 18.78 -24.36 -15.68
CA TYR A 251 19.62 -24.39 -16.89
C TYR A 251 20.57 -23.19 -16.95
N GLU A 252 21.88 -23.44 -17.06
CA GLU A 252 22.93 -22.40 -17.08
C GLU A 252 22.93 -21.43 -15.88
N ALA A 253 22.36 -21.82 -14.73
CA ALA A 253 22.43 -21.00 -13.52
C ALA A 253 23.87 -20.97 -12.99
N LEU A 254 24.40 -19.78 -12.69
CA LEU A 254 25.78 -19.56 -12.18
C LEU A 254 26.84 -20.25 -13.04
N MET A 255 26.69 -20.24 -14.36
CA MET A 255 27.48 -21.06 -15.29
C MET A 255 28.95 -20.68 -15.33
N THR A 256 29.31 -19.39 -15.19
CA THR A 256 30.67 -18.88 -15.38
C THR A 256 31.44 -18.57 -14.08
N GLU A 257 30.80 -18.65 -12.92
CA GLU A 257 31.45 -18.49 -11.61
C GLU A 257 32.49 -19.59 -11.39
N ASP A 258 33.73 -19.22 -11.04
CA ASP A 258 34.82 -20.20 -10.93
C ASP A 258 35.30 -20.49 -9.51
N ALA A 259 35.87 -19.53 -8.80
CA ALA A 259 36.55 -19.75 -7.54
C ALA A 259 35.86 -19.11 -6.33
N ASP A 260 34.85 -18.28 -6.56
CA ASP A 260 34.21 -17.50 -5.53
C ASP A 260 32.89 -18.13 -5.06
N GLY A 261 32.37 -17.68 -3.91
CA GLY A 261 31.27 -18.37 -3.25
C GLY A 261 30.11 -17.48 -2.83
N LEU A 262 29.25 -18.09 -1.99
CA LEU A 262 28.15 -17.42 -1.29
C LEU A 262 27.08 -16.82 -2.23
N ASN A 263 26.86 -17.45 -3.40
CA ASN A 263 25.84 -17.02 -4.34
C ASN A 263 24.65 -17.97 -4.37
N THR A 264 23.46 -17.41 -4.54
CA THR A 264 22.22 -18.16 -4.78
C THR A 264 21.64 -17.79 -6.12
N ALA A 265 21.59 -18.71 -7.07
CA ALA A 265 21.06 -18.56 -8.42
C ALA A 265 19.98 -19.62 -8.68
N ILE A 266 18.71 -19.22 -8.65
CA ILE A 266 17.57 -20.13 -8.87
C ILE A 266 16.75 -19.65 -10.05
N GLY A 267 16.80 -20.40 -11.15
CA GLY A 267 16.12 -20.08 -12.39
C GLY A 267 17.05 -20.25 -13.60
N ALA A 268 16.46 -20.51 -14.77
CA ALA A 268 17.28 -20.63 -15.99
C ALA A 268 18.04 -19.34 -16.24
N ARG A 269 19.36 -19.44 -16.36
CA ARG A 269 20.32 -18.34 -16.60
C ARG A 269 20.39 -17.30 -15.48
N ALA A 270 19.94 -17.60 -14.27
CA ALA A 270 20.17 -16.72 -13.12
C ALA A 270 21.69 -16.61 -12.86
N LEU A 271 22.21 -15.38 -12.75
CA LEU A 271 23.65 -15.07 -12.57
C LEU A 271 24.56 -15.79 -13.55
N LYS A 272 24.10 -16.00 -14.79
CA LYS A 272 24.82 -16.84 -15.77
C LYS A 272 26.25 -16.39 -15.99
N LEU A 273 26.51 -15.08 -16.08
CA LEU A 273 27.83 -14.51 -16.42
C LEU A 273 28.64 -14.07 -15.21
N LEU A 274 28.17 -14.36 -13.99
CA LEU A 274 28.90 -13.99 -12.78
C LEU A 274 30.27 -14.66 -12.73
N ASN A 275 31.29 -13.86 -12.48
CA ASN A 275 32.63 -14.25 -12.07
C ASN A 275 33.24 -13.11 -11.28
N ALA A 276 32.91 -13.06 -9.97
CA ALA A 276 33.07 -11.88 -9.15
C ALA A 276 34.53 -11.56 -8.76
N GLY A 277 35.40 -12.56 -8.75
CA GLY A 277 36.77 -12.43 -8.26
C GLY A 277 36.86 -12.22 -6.73
N ALA A 278 35.73 -12.39 -6.03
CA ALA A 278 35.55 -12.33 -4.58
C ALA A 278 34.20 -12.96 -4.20
N ASP A 279 33.99 -13.30 -2.92
CA ASP A 279 32.70 -13.77 -2.42
C ASP A 279 31.55 -12.84 -2.84
N GLY A 280 30.61 -13.37 -3.62
CA GLY A 280 29.63 -12.54 -4.33
C GLY A 280 28.46 -12.08 -3.48
N TYR A 281 27.99 -12.92 -2.52
CA TYR A 281 26.78 -12.65 -1.73
C TYR A 281 25.56 -12.25 -2.57
N ASN A 282 25.49 -12.70 -3.82
CA ASN A 282 24.35 -12.42 -4.70
C ASN A 282 23.22 -13.43 -4.50
N THR A 283 22.01 -12.96 -4.51
CA THR A 283 20.80 -13.80 -4.55
C THR A 283 19.99 -13.46 -5.79
N ALA A 284 19.89 -14.38 -6.76
CA ALA A 284 19.08 -14.22 -7.94
C ALA A 284 18.06 -15.37 -8.06
N VAL A 285 16.78 -15.03 -8.08
CA VAL A 285 15.68 -15.98 -8.19
C VAL A 285 14.74 -15.57 -9.33
N GLY A 286 14.75 -16.28 -10.41
CA GLY A 286 13.90 -16.01 -11.57
C GLY A 286 14.59 -16.32 -12.90
N TYR A 287 13.78 -16.41 -13.96
CA TYR A 287 14.30 -16.55 -15.32
C TYR A 287 15.16 -15.35 -15.68
N VAL A 288 16.40 -15.56 -16.05
CA VAL A 288 17.46 -14.58 -16.41
C VAL A 288 17.69 -13.48 -15.36
N ALA A 289 17.33 -13.71 -14.09
CA ALA A 289 17.62 -12.76 -13.01
C ALA A 289 19.15 -12.54 -12.90
N GLY A 290 19.60 -11.29 -13.03
CA GLY A 290 21.02 -10.93 -12.98
C GLY A 290 21.89 -11.61 -14.05
N THR A 291 21.33 -11.98 -15.18
CA THR A 291 22.05 -12.81 -16.20
C THR A 291 23.33 -12.18 -16.72
N ALA A 292 23.41 -10.83 -16.77
CA ALA A 292 24.58 -10.10 -17.25
C ALA A 292 25.57 -9.72 -16.13
N VAL A 293 25.25 -9.98 -14.85
CA VAL A 293 26.17 -9.68 -13.74
C VAL A 293 27.48 -10.42 -13.97
N THR A 294 28.58 -9.66 -13.95
CA THR A 294 29.94 -10.17 -14.13
C THR A 294 30.71 -10.12 -12.83
N THR A 295 31.02 -8.95 -12.34
CA THR A 295 31.82 -8.72 -11.12
C THR A 295 31.01 -8.11 -9.97
N GLY A 296 29.73 -7.74 -10.20
CA GLY A 296 28.85 -7.15 -9.19
C GLY A 296 28.56 -8.10 -8.01
N ILE A 297 28.59 -7.56 -6.80
CA ILE A 297 28.43 -8.31 -5.54
C ILE A 297 27.26 -7.76 -4.69
N GLN A 298 26.78 -8.56 -3.74
CA GLN A 298 25.77 -8.16 -2.74
C GLN A 298 24.43 -7.72 -3.37
N ASN A 299 24.05 -8.27 -4.52
CA ASN A 299 22.78 -7.97 -5.17
C ASN A 299 21.70 -8.99 -4.78
N THR A 300 20.49 -8.53 -4.55
CA THR A 300 19.28 -9.35 -4.35
C THR A 300 18.33 -9.14 -5.52
N LEU A 301 18.21 -10.10 -6.43
CA LEU A 301 17.51 -10.00 -7.71
C LEU A 301 16.42 -11.08 -7.79
N ILE A 302 15.18 -10.76 -7.47
CA ILE A 302 14.08 -11.72 -7.38
C ILE A 302 12.96 -11.37 -8.37
N GLY A 303 12.79 -12.19 -9.37
CA GLY A 303 11.81 -12.01 -10.45
C GLY A 303 12.42 -12.29 -11.81
N ALA A 304 11.58 -12.63 -12.79
CA ALA A 304 12.08 -12.77 -14.16
C ALA A 304 12.65 -11.42 -14.65
N GLN A 305 13.84 -11.44 -15.22
CA GLN A 305 14.56 -10.26 -15.72
C GLN A 305 14.79 -9.18 -14.65
N ALA A 306 14.83 -9.54 -13.36
CA ALA A 306 15.25 -8.61 -12.32
C ALA A 306 16.75 -8.36 -12.42
N GLY A 307 17.15 -7.10 -12.62
CA GLY A 307 18.55 -6.69 -12.75
C GLY A 307 19.33 -7.41 -13.87
N ASP A 308 18.65 -7.81 -14.94
CA ASP A 308 19.23 -8.67 -15.97
C ASP A 308 20.31 -8.00 -16.82
N ALA A 309 20.38 -6.66 -16.84
CA ALA A 309 21.44 -5.91 -17.51
C ALA A 309 22.61 -5.50 -16.58
N LEU A 310 22.48 -5.65 -15.26
CA LEU A 310 23.55 -5.30 -14.31
C LEU A 310 24.84 -6.07 -14.66
N THR A 311 25.97 -5.39 -14.59
CA THR A 311 27.30 -5.99 -14.86
C THR A 311 28.22 -5.90 -13.64
N ASP A 312 28.77 -4.74 -13.34
CA ASP A 312 29.70 -4.45 -12.24
C ASP A 312 29.02 -3.53 -11.19
N ALA A 313 27.80 -3.84 -10.84
CA ALA A 313 26.97 -3.06 -9.95
C ALA A 313 26.73 -3.80 -8.63
N ASP A 314 26.88 -3.09 -7.51
CA ASP A 314 26.86 -3.68 -6.18
C ASP A 314 25.67 -3.24 -5.32
N GLY A 315 25.26 -4.10 -4.41
CA GLY A 315 24.34 -3.74 -3.34
C GLY A 315 22.94 -3.33 -3.80
N ASN A 316 22.47 -3.84 -4.94
CA ASN A 316 21.14 -3.56 -5.43
C ASN A 316 20.11 -4.59 -4.91
N THR A 317 18.92 -4.11 -4.64
CA THR A 317 17.75 -4.96 -4.35
C THR A 317 16.72 -4.77 -5.45
N ALA A 318 16.52 -5.76 -6.31
CA ALA A 318 15.50 -5.75 -7.37
C ALA A 318 14.53 -6.93 -7.15
N VAL A 319 13.29 -6.62 -6.81
CA VAL A 319 12.25 -7.63 -6.56
C VAL A 319 11.02 -7.34 -7.41
N GLY A 320 10.80 -8.15 -8.43
CA GLY A 320 9.69 -8.00 -9.36
C GLY A 320 10.11 -8.27 -10.80
N TRP A 321 9.12 -8.55 -11.66
CA TRP A 321 9.37 -8.70 -13.09
C TRP A 321 9.88 -7.37 -13.69
N LEU A 322 11.03 -7.40 -14.38
CA LEU A 322 11.71 -6.23 -14.97
C LEU A 322 12.13 -5.16 -13.94
N ALA A 323 12.22 -5.46 -12.65
CA ALA A 323 12.76 -4.50 -11.69
C ALA A 323 14.25 -4.27 -11.99
N LEU A 324 14.67 -2.99 -12.14
CA LEU A 324 16.05 -2.57 -12.41
C LEU A 324 16.67 -3.25 -13.65
N SER A 325 15.87 -3.47 -14.71
CA SER A 325 16.24 -4.33 -15.83
C SER A 325 17.20 -3.70 -16.86
N THR A 326 17.37 -2.38 -16.86
CA THR A 326 18.20 -1.70 -17.88
C THR A 326 19.54 -1.19 -17.34
N ASP A 327 19.66 -1.07 -16.01
CA ASP A 327 20.88 -0.54 -15.41
C ASP A 327 22.05 -1.51 -15.55
N THR A 328 23.22 -0.96 -15.85
CA THR A 328 24.43 -1.76 -16.06
C THR A 328 25.45 -1.59 -14.92
N LEU A 329 25.66 -0.38 -14.43
CA LEU A 329 26.73 -0.02 -13.49
C LEU A 329 26.25 0.75 -12.25
N GLY A 330 24.92 0.96 -12.09
CA GLY A 330 24.36 1.67 -10.94
C GLY A 330 24.28 0.78 -9.70
N SER A 331 24.83 1.24 -8.59
CA SER A 331 24.87 0.52 -7.33
C SER A 331 23.92 1.12 -6.29
N ALA A 332 23.64 0.37 -5.22
CA ALA A 332 22.90 0.82 -4.05
C ALA A 332 21.46 1.32 -4.34
N SER A 333 20.76 0.69 -5.29
CA SER A 333 19.35 0.96 -5.58
C SER A 333 18.44 -0.12 -5.00
N THR A 334 17.24 0.27 -4.57
CA THR A 334 16.17 -0.62 -4.14
C THR A 334 14.98 -0.48 -5.08
N ALA A 335 14.66 -1.51 -5.84
CA ALA A 335 13.56 -1.57 -6.81
C ALA A 335 12.64 -2.74 -6.46
N ILE A 336 11.50 -2.47 -5.85
CA ILE A 336 10.53 -3.50 -5.43
C ILE A 336 9.18 -3.27 -6.11
N GLY A 337 8.83 -4.14 -7.00
CA GLY A 337 7.61 -4.07 -7.79
C GLY A 337 7.87 -4.36 -9.26
N ARG A 338 6.80 -4.67 -10.01
CA ARG A 338 6.90 -4.84 -11.46
C ARG A 338 7.45 -3.56 -12.08
N ALA A 339 8.53 -3.66 -12.84
CA ALA A 339 9.18 -2.57 -13.59
C ALA A 339 9.55 -1.34 -12.71
N ALA A 340 9.76 -1.52 -11.40
CA ALA A 340 10.33 -0.47 -10.56
C ALA A 340 11.76 -0.16 -11.05
N LEU A 341 12.08 1.13 -11.28
CA LEU A 341 13.38 1.60 -11.85
C LEU A 341 13.81 0.86 -13.13
N ALA A 342 12.84 0.39 -13.95
CA ALA A 342 13.18 -0.46 -15.09
C ALA A 342 14.12 0.22 -16.07
N ASN A 343 14.00 1.53 -16.29
CA ASN A 343 14.80 2.30 -17.23
C ASN A 343 16.03 2.99 -16.59
N GLN A 344 16.30 2.74 -15.30
CA GLN A 344 17.55 3.26 -14.68
C GLN A 344 18.73 2.80 -15.51
N SER A 345 19.64 3.73 -15.80
CA SER A 345 20.78 3.46 -16.67
C SER A 345 21.99 4.27 -16.25
N SER A 346 23.05 3.59 -15.91
CA SER A 346 24.31 4.18 -15.46
C SER A 346 25.41 3.84 -16.43
N SER A 347 25.99 4.86 -17.04
CA SER A 347 27.16 4.69 -17.95
C SER A 347 28.50 4.65 -17.19
N THR A 348 28.50 4.86 -15.90
CA THR A 348 29.66 4.82 -15.02
C THR A 348 29.30 4.15 -13.70
N ALA A 349 30.25 3.47 -13.08
CA ALA A 349 30.07 2.90 -11.75
C ALA A 349 29.81 4.01 -10.73
N ALA A 350 28.60 4.07 -10.19
CA ALA A 350 28.18 5.07 -9.23
C ALA A 350 27.02 4.57 -8.36
N SER A 351 27.03 4.90 -7.09
CA SER A 351 25.88 4.66 -6.22
C SER A 351 24.74 5.61 -6.58
N LYS A 352 23.56 5.07 -6.80
CA LYS A 352 22.36 5.80 -7.20
C LYS A 352 21.47 6.19 -6.02
N TYR A 353 21.43 5.36 -4.98
CA TYR A 353 20.60 5.55 -3.79
C TYR A 353 19.11 5.80 -4.10
N ASN A 354 18.62 5.26 -5.22
CA ASN A 354 17.20 5.30 -5.53
C ASN A 354 16.46 4.19 -4.77
N THR A 355 15.34 4.53 -4.17
CA THR A 355 14.41 3.58 -3.58
C THR A 355 13.07 3.69 -4.29
N ALA A 356 12.66 2.66 -5.02
CA ALA A 356 11.37 2.58 -5.68
C ALA A 356 10.60 1.34 -5.23
N VAL A 357 9.42 1.54 -4.68
CA VAL A 357 8.56 0.47 -4.19
C VAL A 357 7.15 0.64 -4.74
N GLY A 358 6.76 -0.18 -5.69
CA GLY A 358 5.44 -0.14 -6.32
C GLY A 358 5.47 -0.53 -7.79
N TYR A 359 4.29 -0.76 -8.36
CA TYR A 359 4.11 -0.97 -9.79
C TYR A 359 4.57 0.26 -10.56
N ASN A 360 5.55 0.12 -11.45
CA ASN A 360 6.14 1.18 -12.27
C ASN A 360 6.68 2.38 -11.45
N ALA A 361 6.99 2.22 -10.17
CA ALA A 361 7.61 3.31 -9.39
C ALA A 361 8.96 3.69 -10.01
N GLY A 362 9.12 4.96 -10.38
CA GLY A 362 10.33 5.45 -11.04
C GLY A 362 10.65 4.78 -12.37
N LEU A 363 9.64 4.34 -13.13
CA LEU A 363 9.82 3.57 -14.39
C LEU A 363 10.82 4.21 -15.34
N GLU A 364 10.68 5.53 -15.61
CA GLU A 364 11.49 6.29 -16.57
C GLU A 364 12.76 6.90 -15.95
N VAL A 365 13.03 6.65 -14.67
CA VAL A 365 14.31 7.11 -14.08
C VAL A 365 15.46 6.53 -14.88
N THR A 366 16.29 7.42 -15.42
CA THR A 366 17.50 7.05 -16.16
C THR A 366 18.76 7.31 -15.34
N THR A 367 19.23 8.55 -15.33
CA THR A 367 20.45 8.95 -14.61
C THR A 367 20.17 9.58 -13.24
N GLY A 368 18.89 9.74 -12.86
CA GLY A 368 18.48 10.29 -11.56
C GLY A 368 19.05 9.52 -10.38
N THR A 369 19.28 10.24 -9.26
CA THR A 369 19.85 9.69 -8.02
C THR A 369 19.08 10.16 -6.79
N GLU A 370 19.22 9.42 -5.68
CA GLU A 370 18.73 9.85 -4.37
C GLU A 370 17.22 10.11 -4.34
N ASN A 371 16.44 9.38 -5.14
CA ASN A 371 14.99 9.47 -5.16
C ASN A 371 14.36 8.38 -4.28
N THR A 372 13.33 8.75 -3.53
CA THR A 372 12.47 7.82 -2.76
C THR A 372 11.07 7.83 -3.37
N LEU A 373 10.71 6.76 -4.08
CA LEU A 373 9.50 6.64 -4.89
C LEU A 373 8.68 5.44 -4.41
N ILE A 374 7.65 5.67 -3.60
CA ILE A 374 6.87 4.60 -2.96
C ILE A 374 5.40 4.72 -3.31
N GLY A 375 4.90 3.78 -4.07
CA GLY A 375 3.52 3.75 -4.58
C GLY A 375 3.47 3.36 -6.04
N GLY A 376 2.31 2.88 -6.49
CA GLY A 376 2.11 2.64 -7.93
C GLY A 376 2.23 3.96 -8.70
N LEU A 377 3.03 3.99 -9.76
CA LEU A 377 3.28 5.15 -10.61
C LEU A 377 3.88 6.36 -9.85
N ALA A 378 4.50 6.15 -8.68
CA ALA A 378 5.18 7.23 -7.98
C ALA A 378 6.42 7.67 -8.75
N GLY A 379 6.48 8.93 -9.18
CA GLY A 379 7.60 9.49 -9.93
C GLY A 379 7.96 8.73 -11.21
N ASP A 380 6.97 8.08 -11.85
CA ASP A 380 7.22 7.16 -12.97
C ASP A 380 7.72 7.85 -14.24
N ALA A 381 7.45 9.14 -14.44
CA ALA A 381 7.98 9.92 -15.55
C ALA A 381 9.35 10.59 -15.25
N LEU A 382 9.85 10.56 -14.03
CA LEU A 382 11.16 11.15 -13.68
C LEU A 382 12.27 10.52 -14.55
N THR A 383 13.18 11.35 -15.04
CA THR A 383 14.29 10.87 -15.87
C THR A 383 15.67 11.13 -15.21
N ALA A 384 16.23 12.33 -15.35
CA ALA A 384 17.49 12.74 -14.75
C ALA A 384 17.29 13.59 -13.46
N ALA A 385 16.18 13.46 -12.82
CA ALA A 385 15.80 14.13 -11.59
C ALA A 385 16.45 13.50 -10.36
N PHE A 386 16.72 14.27 -9.32
CA PHE A 386 17.36 13.78 -8.11
C PHE A 386 16.81 14.42 -6.83
N GLU A 387 17.06 13.75 -5.70
CA GLU A 387 16.64 14.24 -4.38
C GLU A 387 15.12 14.46 -4.27
N ASN A 388 14.30 13.58 -4.87
CA ASN A 388 12.85 13.62 -4.78
C ASN A 388 12.32 12.58 -3.81
N VAL A 389 11.25 12.92 -3.11
CA VAL A 389 10.44 12.02 -2.30
C VAL A 389 9.02 12.01 -2.87
N ALA A 390 8.61 10.93 -3.49
CA ALA A 390 7.25 10.72 -3.99
C ALA A 390 6.66 9.47 -3.32
N ILE A 391 5.70 9.67 -2.43
CA ILE A 391 5.07 8.58 -1.67
C ILE A 391 3.55 8.64 -1.84
N GLY A 392 2.99 7.68 -2.53
CA GLY A 392 1.56 7.58 -2.83
C GLY A 392 1.31 7.14 -4.27
N TYR A 393 0.10 6.69 -4.54
CA TYR A 393 -0.32 6.37 -5.90
C TYR A 393 -0.32 7.66 -6.75
N GLU A 394 0.37 7.64 -7.90
CA GLU A 394 0.52 8.79 -8.81
C GLU A 394 1.12 10.07 -8.16
N ALA A 395 1.87 9.93 -7.06
CA ALA A 395 2.61 11.07 -6.52
C ALA A 395 3.72 11.47 -7.49
N GLN A 396 3.77 12.75 -7.92
CA GLN A 396 4.75 13.32 -8.87
C GLN A 396 4.87 12.53 -10.19
N THR A 397 3.76 11.98 -10.68
CA THR A 397 3.78 11.02 -11.81
C THR A 397 4.11 11.66 -13.16
N THR A 398 3.91 12.97 -13.36
CA THR A 398 4.10 13.64 -14.66
C THR A 398 5.47 14.32 -14.80
N ASP A 399 6.14 14.55 -13.70
CA ASP A 399 7.39 15.32 -13.66
C ASP A 399 8.56 14.57 -14.29
N THR A 400 9.32 15.26 -15.13
CA THR A 400 10.45 14.65 -15.82
C THR A 400 11.82 15.06 -15.27
N LEU A 401 12.02 16.34 -14.93
CA LEU A 401 13.31 16.90 -14.54
C LEU A 401 13.26 17.75 -13.26
N GLY A 402 12.13 17.75 -12.53
CA GLY A 402 12.02 18.41 -11.23
C GLY A 402 12.87 17.73 -10.16
N ARG A 403 13.45 18.53 -9.27
CA ARG A 403 14.39 18.09 -8.25
C ARG A 403 13.99 18.64 -6.89
N ARG A 404 14.39 17.95 -5.81
CA ARG A 404 14.17 18.43 -4.43
C ARG A 404 12.69 18.65 -4.12
N THR A 405 11.86 17.75 -4.62
CA THR A 405 10.42 17.74 -4.42
C THR A 405 10.06 16.76 -3.31
N VAL A 406 9.10 17.12 -2.48
CA VAL A 406 8.47 16.21 -1.53
C VAL A 406 6.98 16.11 -1.87
N ALA A 407 6.54 14.97 -2.35
CA ALA A 407 5.15 14.65 -2.70
C ALA A 407 4.70 13.42 -1.90
N VAL A 408 3.88 13.61 -0.88
CA VAL A 408 3.40 12.53 -0.01
C VAL A 408 1.88 12.51 0.03
N GLY A 409 1.29 11.54 -0.60
CA GLY A 409 -0.16 11.39 -0.73
C GLY A 409 -0.54 10.91 -2.12
N ASN A 410 -1.74 10.32 -2.24
CA ASN A 410 -2.31 10.01 -3.56
C ASN A 410 -2.47 11.32 -4.34
N GLY A 411 -2.00 11.37 -5.59
CA GLY A 411 -2.09 12.53 -6.47
C GLY A 411 -1.32 13.78 -6.02
N ALA A 412 -0.47 13.69 -4.98
CA ALA A 412 0.33 14.84 -4.57
C ALA A 412 1.29 15.26 -5.69
N LEU A 413 1.25 16.55 -6.10
CA LEU A 413 2.01 17.12 -7.21
C LEU A 413 1.91 16.31 -8.52
N GLN A 414 0.76 15.67 -8.76
CA GLN A 414 0.55 14.77 -9.89
C GLN A 414 0.93 15.40 -11.24
N SER A 415 0.52 16.67 -11.46
CA SER A 415 0.71 17.38 -12.74
C SER A 415 2.03 18.16 -12.82
N GLN A 416 2.86 18.13 -11.76
CA GLN A 416 4.16 18.83 -11.81
C GLN A 416 4.98 18.31 -12.99
N ASN A 417 5.51 19.23 -13.78
CA ASN A 417 6.34 18.85 -14.92
C ASN A 417 7.33 19.95 -15.32
N PHE A 418 8.56 19.76 -14.95
CA PHE A 418 9.66 20.60 -15.40
C PHE A 418 10.37 19.94 -16.57
N THR A 419 10.36 20.60 -17.73
CA THR A 419 11.06 20.15 -18.94
C THR A 419 12.54 20.54 -18.98
N THR A 420 13.00 21.28 -17.99
CA THR A 420 14.40 21.62 -17.73
C THR A 420 14.75 21.27 -16.28
N ALA A 421 16.01 20.98 -16.01
CA ALA A 421 16.47 20.64 -14.66
C ALA A 421 16.21 21.81 -13.69
N THR A 422 15.19 21.67 -12.86
CA THR A 422 14.72 22.73 -11.95
C THR A 422 14.63 22.22 -10.52
N ASN A 423 15.23 22.96 -9.59
CA ASN A 423 15.00 22.72 -8.17
C ASN A 423 13.62 23.28 -7.81
N SER A 424 12.65 22.41 -7.63
CA SER A 424 11.28 22.84 -7.36
C SER A 424 11.09 23.36 -5.94
N TYR A 425 11.76 22.72 -4.97
CA TYR A 425 11.55 22.95 -3.53
C TYR A 425 10.06 22.92 -3.12
N ASN A 426 9.24 22.20 -3.88
CA ASN A 426 7.85 22.00 -3.53
C ASN A 426 7.73 20.91 -2.46
N THR A 427 6.91 21.16 -1.47
CA THR A 427 6.51 20.17 -0.45
C THR A 427 4.99 20.03 -0.48
N ALA A 428 4.48 18.88 -0.85
CA ALA A 428 3.06 18.57 -0.84
C ALA A 428 2.81 17.30 -0.01
N VAL A 429 1.99 17.43 1.03
CA VAL A 429 1.64 16.32 1.92
C VAL A 429 0.12 16.26 2.09
N GLY A 430 -0.51 15.29 1.50
CA GLY A 430 -1.96 15.09 1.56
C GLY A 430 -2.53 14.54 0.25
N TYR A 431 -3.78 14.08 0.31
CA TYR A 431 -4.54 13.67 -0.86
C TYR A 431 -4.71 14.87 -1.81
N ASP A 432 -4.31 14.73 -3.06
CA ASP A 432 -4.34 15.76 -4.12
C ASP A 432 -3.70 17.11 -3.70
N ALA A 433 -2.78 17.12 -2.73
CA ALA A 433 -2.06 18.34 -2.38
C ALA A 433 -1.23 18.83 -3.57
N GLY A 434 -1.49 20.06 -4.05
CA GLY A 434 -0.83 20.65 -5.20
C GLY A 434 -1.01 19.88 -6.51
N THR A 435 -2.08 19.09 -6.67
CA THR A 435 -2.26 18.17 -7.82
C THR A 435 -2.15 18.84 -9.18
N ALA A 436 -2.59 20.11 -9.33
CA ALA A 436 -2.52 20.85 -10.58
C ALA A 436 -1.21 21.62 -10.79
N VAL A 437 -0.28 21.62 -9.83
CA VAL A 437 1.00 22.32 -10.00
C VAL A 437 1.69 21.80 -11.26
N THR A 438 2.08 22.73 -12.12
CA THR A 438 2.86 22.43 -13.33
C THR A 438 4.31 22.86 -13.19
N THR A 439 4.55 24.17 -13.16
CA THR A 439 5.89 24.79 -13.07
C THR A 439 6.05 25.72 -11.87
N GLY A 440 5.06 25.78 -10.96
CA GLY A 440 5.19 26.50 -9.69
C GLY A 440 6.29 25.93 -8.83
N VAL A 441 7.06 26.79 -8.15
CA VAL A 441 8.21 26.42 -7.30
C VAL A 441 8.06 26.95 -5.87
N GLU A 442 8.81 26.37 -4.94
CA GLU A 442 8.91 26.85 -3.54
C GLU A 442 7.55 26.86 -2.81
N ASN A 443 6.65 25.94 -3.15
CA ASN A 443 5.37 25.84 -2.48
C ASN A 443 5.41 24.79 -1.35
N THR A 444 4.67 25.08 -0.28
CA THR A 444 4.43 24.15 0.83
C THR A 444 2.92 23.92 0.96
N PHE A 445 2.43 22.75 0.59
CA PHE A 445 1.03 22.35 0.63
C PHE A 445 0.84 21.14 1.56
N ILE A 446 0.22 21.35 2.71
CA ILE A 446 0.03 20.31 3.72
C ILE A 446 -1.46 20.18 4.08
N GLY A 447 -2.08 19.11 3.69
CA GLY A 447 -3.51 18.83 3.88
C GLY A 447 -4.16 18.33 2.61
N GLY A 448 -5.25 17.59 2.75
CA GLY A 448 -6.02 17.16 1.58
C GLY A 448 -6.54 18.37 0.78
N LEU A 449 -6.33 18.38 -0.52
CA LEU A 449 -6.69 19.46 -1.44
C LEU A 449 -6.05 20.83 -1.10
N ALA A 450 -4.92 20.85 -0.39
CA ALA A 450 -4.18 22.07 -0.14
C ALA A 450 -3.50 22.53 -1.44
N GLY A 451 -3.81 23.74 -1.91
CA GLY A 451 -3.24 24.33 -3.13
C GLY A 451 -3.48 23.49 -4.40
N ASP A 452 -4.54 22.70 -4.44
CA ASP A 452 -4.79 21.71 -5.50
C ASP A 452 -5.05 22.31 -6.89
N ALA A 453 -5.49 23.57 -6.99
CA ALA A 453 -5.65 24.27 -8.27
C ALA A 453 -4.41 25.07 -8.70
N VAL A 454 -3.39 25.22 -7.84
CA VAL A 454 -2.18 25.99 -8.18
C VAL A 454 -1.50 25.38 -9.39
N THR A 455 -1.18 26.21 -10.39
CA THR A 455 -0.48 25.78 -11.62
C THR A 455 0.97 26.31 -11.66
N THR A 456 1.12 27.61 -11.89
CA THR A 456 2.44 28.28 -11.98
C THR A 456 2.76 29.14 -10.76
N GLY A 457 1.79 29.34 -9.83
CA GLY A 457 2.01 30.10 -8.60
C GLY A 457 3.16 29.52 -7.76
N GLY A 458 4.02 30.40 -7.24
CA GLY A 458 5.19 29.99 -6.47
C GLY A 458 5.31 30.67 -5.10
N SER A 459 6.15 30.10 -4.24
CA SER A 459 6.43 30.62 -2.89
C SER A 459 5.17 30.73 -2.01
N ASN A 460 4.23 29.81 -2.13
CA ASN A 460 3.01 29.78 -1.32
C ASN A 460 3.12 28.74 -0.20
N VAL A 461 2.49 29.04 0.92
CA VAL A 461 2.31 28.13 2.04
C VAL A 461 0.79 27.90 2.22
N ALA A 462 0.33 26.67 2.04
CA ALA A 462 -1.04 26.26 2.34
C ALA A 462 -1.02 25.07 3.29
N VAL A 463 -1.54 25.26 4.49
CA VAL A 463 -1.56 24.22 5.52
C VAL A 463 -3.00 24.07 6.05
N GLY A 464 -3.63 22.97 5.78
CA GLY A 464 -5.03 22.69 6.15
C GLY A 464 -5.80 22.08 4.99
N ARG A 465 -6.89 21.40 5.29
CA ARG A 465 -7.77 20.85 4.26
C ARG A 465 -8.37 21.98 3.42
N ALA A 466 -8.30 21.84 2.09
CA ALA A 466 -8.82 22.81 1.14
C ALA A 466 -8.33 24.25 1.39
N SER A 467 -7.16 24.45 1.98
CA SER A 467 -6.53 25.75 2.06
C SER A 467 -5.97 26.15 0.69
N PHE A 468 -6.21 27.39 0.25
CA PHE A 468 -5.70 27.93 -1.01
C PHE A 468 -6.13 27.14 -2.27
N THR A 469 -7.29 26.51 -2.21
CA THR A 469 -7.73 25.50 -3.21
C THR A 469 -8.13 26.07 -4.56
N ALA A 470 -8.52 27.36 -4.67
CA ALA A 470 -8.92 27.94 -5.95
C ALA A 470 -7.80 28.66 -6.69
N ASN A 471 -6.69 28.98 -6.04
CA ASN A 471 -5.63 29.79 -6.65
C ASN A 471 -4.91 29.06 -7.76
N THR A 472 -4.67 29.74 -8.87
CA THR A 472 -3.93 29.18 -10.00
C THR A 472 -2.53 29.77 -10.17
N LYS A 473 -2.35 31.09 -10.02
CA LYS A 473 -1.11 31.79 -10.37
C LYS A 473 -0.61 32.81 -9.34
N GLY A 474 -1.33 33.02 -8.23
CA GLY A 474 -0.90 33.93 -7.18
C GLY A 474 0.33 33.41 -6.44
N ASN A 475 1.25 34.31 -6.13
CA ASN A 475 2.51 34.01 -5.46
C ASN A 475 2.58 34.61 -4.05
N LYS A 476 3.44 34.02 -3.20
CA LYS A 476 3.84 34.56 -1.90
C LYS A 476 2.70 34.72 -0.90
N ASN A 477 1.80 33.76 -0.88
CA ASN A 477 0.68 33.73 0.06
C ASN A 477 0.95 32.71 1.19
N VAL A 478 0.36 32.98 2.33
CA VAL A 478 0.31 32.09 3.48
C VAL A 478 -1.14 31.81 3.84
N ALA A 479 -1.59 30.58 3.72
CA ALA A 479 -2.92 30.11 4.06
C ALA A 479 -2.82 28.94 5.05
N VAL A 480 -3.06 29.18 6.32
CA VAL A 480 -2.94 28.16 7.38
C VAL A 480 -4.27 28.01 8.09
N GLY A 481 -4.91 26.87 7.92
CA GLY A 481 -6.22 26.55 8.48
C GLY A 481 -7.13 25.87 7.45
N ASP A 482 -8.13 25.17 7.92
CA ASP A 482 -9.16 24.60 7.05
C ASP A 482 -9.84 25.70 6.24
N ALA A 483 -9.87 25.57 4.92
CA ALA A 483 -10.42 26.53 3.97
C ALA A 483 -9.87 27.97 4.08
N ALA A 484 -8.66 28.19 4.60
CA ALA A 484 -8.03 29.50 4.57
C ALA A 484 -7.75 29.91 3.11
N LEU A 485 -8.12 31.14 2.70
CA LEU A 485 -8.02 31.64 1.31
C LEU A 485 -8.59 30.68 0.26
N ALA A 486 -9.65 29.94 0.59
CA ALA A 486 -10.16 28.89 -0.28
C ALA A 486 -10.64 29.39 -1.63
N ALA A 487 -11.28 30.56 -1.70
CA ALA A 487 -11.78 31.15 -2.94
C ALA A 487 -10.76 32.03 -3.67
N PHE A 488 -9.57 32.25 -3.09
CA PHE A 488 -8.58 33.17 -3.67
C PHE A 488 -8.06 32.64 -5.01
N ASN A 489 -8.17 33.48 -6.06
CA ASN A 489 -7.68 33.10 -7.38
C ASN A 489 -7.31 34.33 -8.24
N VAL A 490 -6.07 34.41 -8.62
CA VAL A 490 -5.60 35.37 -9.64
C VAL A 490 -5.16 34.59 -10.89
N THR A 491 -5.57 35.13 -12.06
CA THR A 491 -5.33 34.48 -13.36
C THR A 491 -4.03 34.92 -14.04
N THR A 492 -3.33 35.87 -13.44
CA THR A 492 -2.00 36.33 -13.87
C THR A 492 -0.94 36.00 -12.83
N ASP A 493 0.26 35.78 -13.27
CA ASP A 493 1.40 35.56 -12.38
C ASP A 493 1.72 36.84 -11.60
N THR A 494 1.29 36.88 -10.34
CA THR A 494 1.31 38.11 -9.51
C THR A 494 1.68 37.80 -8.08
N ASN A 495 2.56 38.61 -7.50
CA ASN A 495 2.85 38.58 -6.07
C ASN A 495 1.69 39.20 -5.29
N THR A 496 0.99 38.44 -4.50
CA THR A 496 -0.24 38.88 -3.85
C THR A 496 -0.12 39.09 -2.35
N TYR A 497 0.83 38.44 -1.70
CA TYR A 497 1.22 38.67 -0.29
C TYR A 497 0.07 38.60 0.73
N ASN A 498 -0.93 37.77 0.51
CA ASN A 498 -1.94 37.53 1.53
C ASN A 498 -1.41 36.59 2.62
N THR A 499 -1.72 36.89 3.86
CA THR A 499 -1.48 36.00 5.01
C THR A 499 -2.80 35.72 5.70
N ALA A 500 -3.27 34.50 5.65
CA ALA A 500 -4.47 34.03 6.33
C ALA A 500 -4.14 32.86 7.26
N VAL A 501 -4.40 33.01 8.53
CA VAL A 501 -4.13 32.00 9.56
C VAL A 501 -5.38 31.79 10.42
N GLY A 502 -6.03 30.69 10.30
CA GLY A 502 -7.27 30.34 10.99
C GLY A 502 -8.25 29.61 10.10
N GLN A 503 -9.18 28.87 10.70
CA GLN A 503 -10.25 28.22 9.96
C GLN A 503 -11.07 29.27 9.21
N ASN A 504 -11.19 29.08 7.90
CA ASN A 504 -11.91 29.97 6.97
C ASN A 504 -11.44 31.45 7.00
N ALA A 505 -10.19 31.73 7.45
CA ALA A 505 -9.62 33.07 7.39
C ALA A 505 -9.49 33.51 5.92
N GLY A 506 -10.11 34.64 5.54
CA GLY A 506 -10.18 35.09 4.15
C GLY A 506 -10.82 34.09 3.20
N GLY A 507 -11.74 33.25 3.65
CA GLY A 507 -12.29 32.14 2.88
C GLY A 507 -12.95 32.56 1.57
N SER A 508 -13.54 33.76 1.49
CA SER A 508 -14.18 34.32 0.28
C SER A 508 -13.29 35.26 -0.51
N VAL A 509 -12.07 35.57 -0.05
CA VAL A 509 -11.16 36.45 -0.82
C VAL A 509 -10.96 35.85 -2.20
N THR A 510 -11.23 36.65 -3.24
CA THR A 510 -11.06 36.23 -4.64
C THR A 510 -9.82 36.83 -5.28
N THR A 511 -9.76 38.15 -5.43
CA THR A 511 -8.65 38.86 -6.06
C THR A 511 -7.92 39.83 -5.14
N GLY A 512 -8.43 40.04 -3.91
CA GLY A 512 -7.83 40.96 -2.93
C GLY A 512 -6.39 40.58 -2.58
N VAL A 513 -5.54 41.60 -2.43
CA VAL A 513 -4.10 41.40 -2.19
C VAL A 513 -3.61 42.08 -0.91
N GLN A 514 -2.49 41.64 -0.39
CA GLN A 514 -1.79 42.22 0.76
C GLN A 514 -2.65 42.30 2.02
N ASN A 515 -3.51 41.33 2.24
CA ASN A 515 -4.31 41.19 3.44
C ASN A 515 -3.60 40.34 4.49
N THR A 516 -3.72 40.71 5.75
CA THR A 516 -3.26 39.93 6.93
C THR A 516 -4.47 39.56 7.78
N LEU A 517 -4.89 38.31 7.70
CA LEU A 517 -6.14 37.78 8.26
C LEU A 517 -5.82 36.65 9.24
N ILE A 518 -5.78 36.93 10.54
CA ILE A 518 -5.35 35.97 11.56
C ILE A 518 -6.46 35.75 12.59
N GLY A 519 -7.02 34.58 12.63
CA GLY A 519 -8.15 34.18 13.47
C GLY A 519 -9.19 33.39 12.70
N GLY A 520 -9.93 32.56 13.38
CA GLY A 520 -11.09 31.88 12.72
C GLY A 520 -12.06 32.92 12.17
N LEU A 521 -12.52 32.76 10.93
CA LEU A 521 -13.43 33.69 10.24
C LEU A 521 -12.92 35.16 10.19
N ALA A 522 -11.60 35.39 10.28
CA ALA A 522 -11.06 36.74 10.12
C ALA A 522 -11.15 37.13 8.64
N GLY A 523 -11.87 38.22 8.32
CA GLY A 523 -12.06 38.71 6.96
C GLY A 523 -12.65 37.68 5.99
N ASP A 524 -13.45 36.75 6.47
CA ASP A 524 -13.93 35.61 5.68
C ASP A 524 -14.90 35.97 4.57
N ALA A 525 -15.60 37.14 4.64
CA ALA A 525 -16.43 37.63 3.58
C ALA A 525 -15.71 38.56 2.58
N LEU A 526 -14.47 38.98 2.86
CA LEU A 526 -13.71 39.84 1.92
C LEU A 526 -13.60 39.15 0.54
N THR A 527 -13.73 39.92 -0.52
CA THR A 527 -13.62 39.43 -1.90
C THR A 527 -12.48 40.09 -2.67
N ASP A 528 -12.67 41.32 -3.17
CA ASP A 528 -11.67 42.09 -3.93
C ASP A 528 -11.16 43.29 -3.08
N ALA A 529 -10.94 43.09 -1.82
CA ALA A 529 -10.50 44.06 -0.85
C ALA A 529 -9.01 43.94 -0.53
N ASP A 530 -8.31 45.05 -0.46
CA ASP A 530 -6.85 45.07 -0.32
C ASP A 530 -6.38 45.70 0.98
N PHE A 531 -5.17 45.34 1.40
CA PHE A 531 -4.43 46.01 2.49
C PHE A 531 -5.13 45.96 3.84
N ASN A 532 -5.95 44.96 4.12
CA ASN A 532 -6.63 44.81 5.40
C ASN A 532 -5.79 44.05 6.41
N VAL A 533 -5.91 44.44 7.67
CA VAL A 533 -5.40 43.67 8.83
C VAL A 533 -6.58 43.26 9.69
N ALA A 534 -6.91 41.98 9.74
CA ALA A 534 -7.87 41.39 10.65
C ALA A 534 -7.17 40.40 11.58
N LEU A 535 -7.08 40.75 12.87
CA LEU A 535 -6.44 39.90 13.86
C LEU A 535 -7.40 39.60 15.00
N GLY A 536 -7.99 38.44 15.01
CA GLY A 536 -8.95 37.98 16.01
C GLY A 536 -10.10 37.18 15.39
N TYR A 537 -10.77 36.38 16.21
CA TYR A 537 -11.96 35.65 15.78
C TYR A 537 -13.05 36.64 15.38
N LEU A 538 -13.65 36.48 14.18
CA LEU A 538 -14.68 37.35 13.59
C LEU A 538 -14.24 38.83 13.35
N ALA A 539 -12.95 39.15 13.33
CA ALA A 539 -12.51 40.48 12.94
C ALA A 539 -12.76 40.71 11.45
N LEU A 540 -13.42 41.82 11.04
CA LEU A 540 -13.78 42.16 9.65
C LEU A 540 -14.56 41.06 8.93
N THR A 541 -15.36 40.26 9.64
CA THR A 541 -16.01 39.05 9.10
C THR A 541 -17.13 39.35 8.08
N ALA A 542 -17.76 40.51 8.13
CA ALA A 542 -18.87 40.85 7.22
C ALA A 542 -18.46 41.70 6.01
N ASP A 543 -17.26 42.28 6.01
CA ASP A 543 -16.83 43.20 4.96
C ASP A 543 -16.53 42.47 3.64
N THR A 544 -16.96 43.03 2.55
CA THR A 544 -16.77 42.42 1.23
C THR A 544 -15.77 43.18 0.35
N LEU A 545 -15.83 44.53 0.32
CA LEU A 545 -15.04 45.34 -0.58
C LEU A 545 -14.34 46.54 0.09
N GLY A 546 -14.36 46.61 1.43
CA GLY A 546 -13.63 47.62 2.20
C GLY A 546 -12.15 47.32 2.25
N SER A 547 -11.32 48.26 1.87
CA SER A 547 -9.88 48.19 1.86
C SER A 547 -9.24 49.07 2.95
N ARG A 548 -7.98 48.76 3.32
CA ARG A 548 -7.18 49.56 4.28
C ARG A 548 -7.78 49.67 5.67
N SER A 549 -8.53 48.67 6.10
CA SER A 549 -9.01 48.54 7.48
C SER A 549 -8.06 47.78 8.38
N ILE A 550 -8.00 48.16 9.65
CA ILE A 550 -7.29 47.46 10.70
C ILE A 550 -8.31 47.04 11.78
N GLY A 551 -8.62 45.76 11.87
CA GLY A 551 -9.47 45.18 12.92
C GLY A 551 -8.68 44.23 13.79
N ILE A 552 -8.32 44.60 15.03
CA ILE A 552 -7.55 43.78 15.96
C ILE A 552 -8.36 43.53 17.23
N GLY A 553 -8.74 42.32 17.47
CA GLY A 553 -9.54 41.87 18.61
C GLY A 553 -10.72 41.02 18.19
N TYR A 554 -11.30 40.29 19.13
CA TYR A 554 -12.54 39.55 18.92
C TYR A 554 -13.63 40.50 18.41
N GLY A 555 -14.20 40.22 17.26
CA GLY A 555 -15.31 41.01 16.66
C GLY A 555 -14.99 42.47 16.37
N ALA A 556 -13.72 42.86 16.23
CA ALA A 556 -13.36 44.22 15.79
C ALA A 556 -13.82 44.44 14.36
N LEU A 557 -14.60 45.54 14.11
CA LEU A 557 -15.23 45.86 12.82
C LEU A 557 -16.07 44.69 12.27
N GLN A 558 -16.70 43.91 13.14
CA GLN A 558 -17.41 42.68 12.77
C GLN A 558 -18.47 42.91 11.69
N SER A 559 -19.24 44.00 11.77
CA SER A 559 -20.34 44.32 10.89
C SER A 559 -19.96 45.23 9.73
N GLN A 560 -18.70 45.66 9.62
CA GLN A 560 -18.24 46.48 8.51
C GLN A 560 -18.58 45.78 7.17
N ASN A 561 -19.21 46.52 6.25
CA ASN A 561 -19.53 45.93 4.96
C ASN A 561 -19.71 47.02 3.89
N PHE A 562 -18.68 47.25 3.13
CA PHE A 562 -18.73 48.09 1.94
C PHE A 562 -19.09 47.23 0.72
N THR A 563 -20.17 47.55 0.07
CA THR A 563 -20.67 46.85 -1.15
C THR A 563 -20.08 47.42 -2.45
N THR A 564 -19.25 48.42 -2.35
CA THR A 564 -18.45 49.02 -3.44
C THR A 564 -17.00 49.13 -2.95
N ALA A 565 -16.05 49.03 -3.87
CA ALA A 565 -14.64 49.18 -3.53
C ALA A 565 -14.38 50.52 -2.84
N THR A 566 -14.03 50.51 -1.58
CA THR A 566 -13.89 51.68 -0.72
C THR A 566 -12.64 51.58 0.15
N ASP A 567 -11.82 52.64 0.13
CA ASP A 567 -10.74 52.80 1.09
C ASP A 567 -11.32 53.26 2.43
N SER A 568 -11.61 52.34 3.32
CA SER A 568 -12.34 52.68 4.56
C SER A 568 -11.48 53.35 5.63
N HIS A 569 -10.19 53.07 5.65
CA HIS A 569 -9.21 53.62 6.62
C HIS A 569 -9.67 53.51 8.08
N ASN A 570 -10.47 52.51 8.44
CA ASN A 570 -10.87 52.25 9.80
C ASN A 570 -9.77 51.54 10.58
N VAL A 571 -9.52 52.00 11.80
CA VAL A 571 -8.62 51.32 12.75
C VAL A 571 -9.42 50.98 14.01
N ALA A 572 -9.64 49.70 14.28
CA ALA A 572 -10.31 49.22 15.47
C ALA A 572 -9.39 48.20 16.21
N VAL A 573 -9.04 48.54 17.44
CA VAL A 573 -8.16 47.70 18.27
C VAL A 573 -8.80 47.49 19.64
N GLY A 574 -9.27 46.30 19.90
CA GLY A 574 -9.91 45.91 21.15
C GLY A 574 -11.06 44.93 20.97
N PHE A 575 -11.51 44.31 22.07
CA PHE A 575 -12.68 43.46 22.10
C PHE A 575 -13.90 44.25 21.60
N LYS A 576 -14.48 43.83 20.47
CA LYS A 576 -15.65 44.46 19.85
C LYS A 576 -15.50 45.96 19.57
N ALA A 577 -14.30 46.44 19.31
CA ALA A 577 -14.10 47.83 18.88
C ALA A 577 -14.74 48.05 17.51
N GLY A 578 -15.65 49.00 17.40
CA GLY A 578 -16.42 49.26 16.20
C GLY A 578 -17.27 48.10 15.69
N GLU A 579 -17.80 47.24 16.58
CA GLU A 579 -18.54 46.00 16.23
C GLU A 579 -19.68 46.31 15.23
N ALA A 580 -20.47 47.37 15.43
CA ALA A 580 -21.63 47.72 14.61
C ALA A 580 -21.30 48.61 13.41
N VAL A 581 -20.04 49.00 13.19
CA VAL A 581 -19.68 49.80 12.00
C VAL A 581 -20.07 49.02 10.76
N THR A 582 -20.84 49.70 9.88
CA THR A 582 -21.24 49.13 8.57
C THR A 582 -20.53 49.83 7.45
N THR A 583 -20.87 51.07 7.15
CA THR A 583 -20.31 51.89 6.08
C THR A 583 -19.62 53.15 6.59
N GLY A 584 -19.46 53.30 7.92
CA GLY A 584 -18.65 54.38 8.49
C GLY A 584 -17.18 54.20 8.12
N ASP A 585 -16.52 55.30 7.75
CA ASP A 585 -15.09 55.28 7.34
C ASP A 585 -14.21 56.22 8.18
N SER A 586 -12.91 56.10 8.03
CA SER A 586 -11.93 56.99 8.64
C SER A 586 -12.00 57.07 10.19
N ASN A 587 -12.46 56.00 10.85
CA ASN A 587 -12.56 55.94 12.30
C ASN A 587 -11.31 55.30 12.92
N THR A 588 -10.90 55.84 14.08
CA THR A 588 -9.86 55.25 14.96
C THR A 588 -10.49 54.87 16.28
N LEU A 589 -10.70 53.58 16.52
CA LEU A 589 -11.44 53.00 17.65
C LEU A 589 -10.54 52.10 18.47
N ILE A 590 -9.97 52.56 19.56
CA ILE A 590 -8.98 51.79 20.35
C ILE A 590 -9.47 51.59 21.78
N GLY A 591 -9.71 50.35 22.16
CA GLY A 591 -10.22 49.96 23.47
C GLY A 591 -11.37 48.95 23.34
N GLY A 592 -11.57 48.16 24.38
CA GLY A 592 -12.75 47.28 24.41
C GLY A 592 -14.02 48.08 24.35
N LEU A 593 -14.96 47.72 23.43
CA LEU A 593 -16.23 48.42 23.19
C LEU A 593 -16.05 49.88 22.82
N ALA A 594 -14.92 50.28 22.23
CA ALA A 594 -14.71 51.63 21.73
C ALA A 594 -15.54 51.81 20.45
N GLY A 595 -16.52 52.75 20.46
CA GLY A 595 -17.39 53.02 19.33
C GLY A 595 -18.16 51.80 18.82
N ASP A 596 -18.49 50.85 19.70
CA ASP A 596 -19.07 49.58 19.31
C ASP A 596 -20.50 49.67 18.72
N ALA A 597 -21.24 50.73 19.01
CA ALA A 597 -22.54 51.02 18.39
C ALA A 597 -22.44 51.85 17.12
N LEU A 598 -21.28 52.41 16.74
CA LEU A 598 -21.13 53.19 15.52
C LEU A 598 -21.59 52.36 14.31
N ASN A 599 -22.45 52.97 13.49
CA ASN A 599 -22.95 52.27 12.30
C ASN A 599 -22.40 52.95 11.03
N THR A 600 -22.81 54.17 10.77
CA THR A 600 -22.37 54.97 9.61
C THR A 600 -21.61 56.24 9.99
N GLY A 601 -21.25 56.41 11.27
CA GLY A 601 -20.46 57.53 11.73
C GLY A 601 -19.04 57.52 11.19
N ASN A 602 -18.51 58.67 10.78
CA ASN A 602 -17.24 58.81 10.10
C ASN A 602 -16.25 59.71 10.87
N SER A 603 -14.98 59.49 10.64
CA SER A 603 -13.91 60.41 11.09
C SER A 603 -13.86 60.60 12.62
N ASN A 604 -14.24 59.56 13.39
CA ASN A 604 -14.17 59.57 14.85
C ASN A 604 -12.83 59.06 15.37
N VAL A 605 -12.35 59.68 16.44
CA VAL A 605 -11.18 59.23 17.21
C VAL A 605 -11.64 58.83 18.60
N VAL A 606 -11.62 57.55 18.89
CA VAL A 606 -12.12 56.96 20.12
C VAL A 606 -10.99 56.13 20.79
N LEU A 607 -10.59 56.50 21.97
CA LEU A 607 -9.54 55.81 22.70
C LEU A 607 -9.94 55.55 24.16
N GLY A 608 -10.34 54.35 24.48
CA GLY A 608 -10.70 53.97 25.86
C GLY A 608 -11.77 52.90 25.91
N TYR A 609 -11.83 52.20 27.02
CA TYR A 609 -12.88 51.19 27.27
C TYR A 609 -14.27 51.89 27.31
N ASN A 610 -15.22 51.39 26.54
CA ASN A 610 -16.61 51.89 26.51
C ASN A 610 -16.70 53.39 26.13
N ALA A 611 -15.71 53.94 25.41
CA ALA A 611 -15.79 55.32 24.89
C ALA A 611 -16.62 55.34 23.64
N LEU A 612 -17.53 56.35 23.48
CA LEU A 612 -18.46 56.58 22.37
C LEU A 612 -19.32 55.31 22.05
N SER A 613 -19.67 54.54 23.06
CA SER A 613 -20.26 53.22 22.91
C SER A 613 -21.75 53.18 22.53
N SER A 614 -22.46 54.30 22.58
CA SER A 614 -23.86 54.35 22.19
C SER A 614 -24.12 55.11 20.86
N ASP A 615 -23.15 55.80 20.35
CA ASP A 615 -23.32 56.61 19.11
C ASP A 615 -23.45 55.76 17.86
N THR A 616 -24.43 56.06 17.06
CA THR A 616 -24.69 55.31 15.84
C THR A 616 -24.26 56.03 14.56
N LYS A 617 -24.40 57.36 14.51
CA LYS A 617 -24.22 58.15 13.28
C LYS A 617 -23.54 59.50 13.51
N GLY A 618 -22.94 59.75 14.66
CA GLY A 618 -22.17 60.95 14.91
C GLY A 618 -20.84 60.93 14.16
N ASP A 619 -20.48 62.04 13.54
CA ASP A 619 -19.23 62.22 12.81
C ASP A 619 -18.28 63.16 13.56
N ARG A 620 -16.97 63.02 13.37
CA ARG A 620 -15.94 63.93 13.80
C ARG A 620 -15.88 64.16 15.33
N SER A 621 -16.18 63.10 16.11
CA SER A 621 -16.00 63.12 17.56
C SER A 621 -14.58 62.72 17.96
N VAL A 622 -14.07 63.33 18.99
CA VAL A 622 -12.83 62.90 19.70
C VAL A 622 -13.20 62.48 21.11
N ALA A 623 -13.11 61.17 21.43
CA ALA A 623 -13.44 60.61 22.73
C ALA A 623 -12.25 59.82 23.28
N ILE A 624 -11.45 60.42 24.19
CA ILE A 624 -10.24 59.84 24.73
C ILE A 624 -10.36 59.64 26.25
N GLY A 625 -10.45 58.45 26.68
CA GLY A 625 -10.59 58.05 28.08
C GLY A 625 -11.71 57.04 28.29
N MET A 626 -11.65 56.28 29.39
CA MET A 626 -12.67 55.32 29.75
C MET A 626 -14.04 56.02 29.95
N ALA A 627 -15.08 55.47 29.36
CA ALA A 627 -16.46 55.95 29.45
C ALA A 627 -16.63 57.41 28.97
N THR A 628 -15.83 57.90 28.04
CA THR A 628 -15.94 59.26 27.46
C THR A 628 -17.05 59.23 26.40
N LEU A 629 -17.93 60.23 26.38
CA LEU A 629 -19.09 60.37 25.46
C LEU A 629 -19.92 59.11 25.35
N THR A 630 -20.05 58.32 26.45
CA THR A 630 -20.66 57.00 26.39
C THR A 630 -22.11 57.00 25.88
N THR A 631 -22.92 57.99 26.27
CA THR A 631 -24.32 58.07 25.91
C THR A 631 -24.61 58.93 24.67
N GLN A 632 -23.58 59.52 24.05
CA GLN A 632 -23.76 60.24 22.78
C GLN A 632 -24.43 59.29 21.76
N ASN A 633 -25.51 59.78 21.14
CA ASN A 633 -26.19 58.99 20.11
C ASN A 633 -26.96 59.85 19.14
N PHE A 634 -26.42 60.00 17.94
CA PHE A 634 -27.05 60.67 16.81
C PHE A 634 -27.72 59.62 15.91
N THR A 635 -29.02 59.78 15.66
CA THR A 635 -29.80 58.89 14.79
C THR A 635 -29.80 59.33 13.32
N THR A 636 -29.18 60.43 13.03
CA THR A 636 -28.92 60.97 11.66
C THR A 636 -27.44 61.34 11.58
N SER A 637 -26.81 61.23 10.38
CA SER A 637 -25.42 61.66 10.18
C SER A 637 -25.29 63.12 10.60
N THR A 638 -24.46 63.38 11.57
CA THR A 638 -24.30 64.69 12.20
C THR A 638 -22.82 64.96 12.51
N ASP A 639 -22.33 66.06 11.98
CA ASP A 639 -21.02 66.60 12.37
C ASP A 639 -21.06 67.06 13.85
N THR A 640 -20.56 66.27 14.75
CA THR A 640 -20.66 66.53 16.20
C THR A 640 -19.66 67.56 16.69
N TYR A 641 -18.43 67.48 16.16
CA TYR A 641 -17.29 68.26 16.62
C TYR A 641 -17.08 68.29 18.14
N ASN A 642 -17.50 67.20 18.84
CA ASN A 642 -17.21 67.04 20.27
C ASN A 642 -15.81 66.56 20.46
N THR A 643 -15.09 67.23 21.35
CA THR A 643 -13.76 66.80 21.83
C THR A 643 -13.83 66.55 23.34
N ALA A 644 -13.79 65.30 23.73
CA ALA A 644 -13.79 64.91 25.15
C ALA A 644 -12.56 64.08 25.48
N VAL A 645 -11.79 64.50 26.46
CA VAL A 645 -10.54 63.84 26.88
C VAL A 645 -10.50 63.74 28.41
N GLY A 646 -10.57 62.51 28.92
CA GLY A 646 -10.55 62.23 30.35
C GLY A 646 -11.55 61.13 30.73
N PHE A 647 -11.40 60.56 31.92
CA PHE A 647 -12.35 59.59 32.48
C PHE A 647 -13.74 60.21 32.55
N ALA A 648 -14.74 59.61 31.96
CA ALA A 648 -16.13 59.99 31.93
C ALA A 648 -16.37 61.48 31.44
N ALA A 649 -15.45 62.07 30.67
CA ALA A 649 -15.69 63.40 30.11
C ALA A 649 -16.87 63.37 29.11
N GLY A 650 -17.89 64.23 29.36
CA GLY A 650 -19.09 64.28 28.57
C GLY A 650 -19.92 62.98 28.59
N ASN A 651 -19.83 62.18 29.64
CA ASN A 651 -20.47 60.86 29.71
C ASN A 651 -21.97 60.89 29.41
N ALA A 652 -22.73 61.86 29.90
CA ALA A 652 -24.18 61.97 29.69
C ALA A 652 -24.61 62.70 28.41
N ILE A 653 -23.69 63.14 27.56
CA ILE A 653 -24.01 63.75 26.28
C ILE A 653 -24.85 62.80 25.45
N THR A 654 -26.01 63.31 24.93
CA THR A 654 -26.84 62.55 24.01
C THR A 654 -26.77 63.09 22.58
N THR A 655 -27.25 64.33 22.34
CA THR A 655 -27.29 64.91 20.99
C THR A 655 -26.59 66.27 20.91
N SER A 656 -25.75 66.61 21.87
CA SER A 656 -25.00 67.84 21.96
C SER A 656 -23.82 67.86 21.00
N THR A 657 -23.50 69.06 20.47
CA THR A 657 -22.41 69.26 19.51
C THR A 657 -21.45 70.39 19.90
N HIS A 658 -20.28 70.40 19.31
CA HIS A 658 -19.26 71.49 19.45
C HIS A 658 -18.78 71.71 20.89
N ASN A 659 -18.72 70.65 21.72
CA ASN A 659 -18.18 70.72 23.07
C ASN A 659 -16.66 70.35 23.10
N THR A 660 -15.91 71.08 23.94
CA THR A 660 -14.51 70.75 24.27
C THR A 660 -14.41 70.50 25.75
N LEU A 661 -14.29 69.22 26.13
CA LEU A 661 -14.35 68.70 27.52
C LEU A 661 -13.01 67.97 27.85
N ILE A 662 -12.12 68.62 28.58
CA ILE A 662 -10.80 68.09 28.88
C ILE A 662 -10.60 67.96 30.38
N GLY A 663 -10.57 66.75 30.88
CA GLY A 663 -10.43 66.43 32.32
C GLY A 663 -11.37 65.32 32.78
N GLY A 664 -11.00 64.62 33.83
CA GLY A 664 -11.90 63.61 34.43
C GLY A 664 -13.24 64.29 34.85
N SER A 665 -14.36 63.69 34.47
CA SER A 665 -15.74 64.19 34.68
C SER A 665 -15.94 65.65 34.23
N ALA A 666 -15.20 66.09 33.22
CA ALA A 666 -15.48 67.41 32.60
C ALA A 666 -16.79 67.32 31.82
N GLY A 667 -17.79 68.13 32.19
CA GLY A 667 -19.11 68.19 31.55
C GLY A 667 -19.83 66.82 31.53
N ASP A 668 -19.63 66.00 32.56
CA ASP A 668 -20.12 64.62 32.58
C ASP A 668 -21.65 64.53 32.73
N ALA A 669 -22.32 65.54 33.24
CA ALA A 669 -23.78 65.64 33.31
C ALA A 669 -24.43 66.29 32.09
N LEU A 670 -23.65 66.89 31.17
CA LEU A 670 -24.20 67.53 29.96
C LEU A 670 -24.99 66.52 29.12
N THR A 671 -26.22 66.88 28.72
CA THR A 671 -27.06 66.09 27.87
C THR A 671 -27.22 66.70 26.48
N SER A 672 -27.81 67.89 26.37
CA SER A 672 -28.04 68.62 25.12
C SER A 672 -27.33 69.98 25.04
N GLY A 673 -26.57 70.34 26.06
CA GLY A 673 -25.83 71.61 26.07
C GLY A 673 -24.68 71.65 25.04
N ALA A 674 -24.71 72.64 24.12
CA ALA A 674 -23.78 72.71 23.01
C ALA A 674 -22.76 73.90 23.15
N SER A 675 -21.65 73.75 22.42
CA SER A 675 -20.61 74.81 22.30
C SER A 675 -19.96 75.19 23.66
N ASN A 676 -19.78 74.25 24.55
CA ASN A 676 -19.15 74.43 25.84
C ASN A 676 -17.62 74.12 25.77
N VAL A 677 -16.83 74.86 26.55
CA VAL A 677 -15.43 74.59 26.84
C VAL A 677 -15.28 74.28 28.32
N ALA A 678 -15.00 73.05 28.69
CA ALA A 678 -14.74 72.64 30.07
C ALA A 678 -13.33 71.99 30.17
N VAL A 679 -12.40 72.64 30.86
CA VAL A 679 -11.02 72.18 30.96
C VAL A 679 -10.64 72.07 32.44
N GLY A 680 -10.50 70.89 32.94
CA GLY A 680 -10.15 70.59 34.34
C GLY A 680 -10.99 69.46 34.94
N TYR A 681 -10.52 68.83 36.03
CA TYR A 681 -11.27 67.83 36.77
C TYR A 681 -12.58 68.42 37.28
N ASN A 682 -13.72 67.74 37.02
CA ASN A 682 -15.07 68.20 37.40
C ASN A 682 -15.49 69.62 36.84
N ALA A 683 -14.79 70.12 35.83
CA ALA A 683 -15.22 71.37 35.18
C ALA A 683 -16.59 71.19 34.54
N LEU A 684 -17.59 72.03 34.86
CA LEU A 684 -18.96 72.00 34.35
C LEU A 684 -19.70 70.67 34.59
N SER A 685 -19.43 69.98 35.72
CA SER A 685 -19.85 68.59 35.92
C SER A 685 -21.33 68.39 36.30
N LEU A 686 -22.08 69.41 36.76
CA LEU A 686 -23.48 69.28 37.07
C LEU A 686 -24.42 69.92 36.03
N ASP A 687 -23.88 70.67 35.05
CA ASP A 687 -24.72 71.33 34.05
C ASP A 687 -25.28 70.29 33.05
N THR A 688 -26.59 70.39 32.79
CA THR A 688 -27.25 69.42 31.93
C THR A 688 -27.52 69.95 30.51
N ILE A 689 -27.91 71.23 30.34
CA ILE A 689 -28.34 71.79 29.07
C ILE A 689 -27.69 73.16 28.77
N GLY A 690 -26.78 73.66 29.65
CA GLY A 690 -26.11 74.93 29.45
C GLY A 690 -25.33 74.97 28.15
N GLN A 691 -25.30 76.11 27.46
CA GLN A 691 -24.62 76.31 26.19
C GLN A 691 -23.64 77.47 26.27
N ARG A 692 -22.57 77.36 25.43
CA ARG A 692 -21.58 78.44 25.24
C ARG A 692 -20.87 78.81 26.56
N ASN A 693 -20.74 77.89 27.50
CA ASN A 693 -19.99 78.11 28.74
C ASN A 693 -18.49 77.90 28.49
N VAL A 694 -17.70 78.66 29.23
CA VAL A 694 -16.23 78.45 29.34
C VAL A 694 -15.87 78.19 30.81
N ALA A 695 -15.51 77.00 31.17
CA ALA A 695 -15.12 76.55 32.53
C ALA A 695 -13.68 76.01 32.48
N ILE A 696 -12.71 76.76 32.96
CA ILE A 696 -11.28 76.38 32.93
C ILE A 696 -10.76 76.35 34.39
N GLY A 697 -10.27 75.21 34.80
CA GLY A 697 -9.78 74.94 36.14
C GLY A 697 -10.52 73.80 36.83
N ARG A 698 -9.87 73.19 37.83
CA ARG A 698 -10.50 72.20 38.66
C ARG A 698 -11.78 72.75 39.31
N ASP A 699 -12.87 72.00 39.24
CA ASP A 699 -14.16 72.34 39.80
C ASP A 699 -14.73 73.69 39.28
N ALA A 700 -14.21 74.22 38.14
CA ALA A 700 -14.76 75.45 37.53
C ALA A 700 -16.20 75.23 37.06
N LEU A 701 -17.14 76.08 37.48
CA LEU A 701 -18.60 75.99 37.24
C LEU A 701 -19.18 74.60 37.59
N ALA A 702 -18.57 73.87 38.56
CA ALA A 702 -18.97 72.52 38.89
C ALA A 702 -20.38 72.39 39.50
N THR A 703 -20.93 73.45 40.05
CA THR A 703 -22.26 73.51 40.64
C THR A 703 -23.31 74.20 39.76
N GLN A 704 -22.89 74.67 38.55
CA GLN A 704 -23.84 75.27 37.59
C GLN A 704 -24.74 74.19 37.03
N ASN A 705 -26.05 74.47 36.96
CA ASN A 705 -26.98 73.57 36.33
C ASN A 705 -28.15 74.31 35.74
N PHE A 706 -28.18 74.45 34.44
CA PHE A 706 -29.34 74.97 33.72
C PHE A 706 -30.30 73.82 33.42
N THR A 707 -31.59 73.98 33.80
CA THR A 707 -32.62 72.95 33.65
C THR A 707 -33.74 73.34 32.70
N THR A 708 -33.72 74.54 32.14
CA THR A 708 -34.69 75.08 31.15
C THR A 708 -34.03 76.02 30.19
#